data_41806c5dc7584001ee5b7552f377e235
#
_entry.id   41806c5dc7584001ee5b7552f377e235
#
_cell.length_a   1.000
_cell.length_b   1.000
_cell.length_c   1.000
_cell.angle_alpha   90.00
_cell.angle_beta   90.00
_cell.angle_gamma   90.00
#
_symmetry.space_group_name_H-M   'P 1'
#
loop_
_entity.id
_entity.type
_entity.pdbx_description
1 polymer ?
#
loop_
_entity_poly.entity_id
_entity_poly.type
_entity_poly.pdbx_seq_one_letter_code
_entity_poly.pdbx_strand_id
1 'polypeptide(L)'
;MNKIASLMLLLAAGTQAFAQEMPVVFNKSMGAPKNQYRKLAIAENNAVVAIGGGSDNGCITKLSATGNLIYNTRLNKGGLVAYQDLLLLPKNELVAVGGGTIAYGNARITRLSSTGEVVFDKSIGNGQGGYFTKIITDRHGNYITVGVDGSKPAQARITKMSPDGKIEFDKGFGAHNVFTNVLIDEDENIIAVGGDVGDGQGKAFMVKVDGKGEKQYDLSFGKPGAVFEKMLLLEDGAVLAMGGGAYGTGNASRITKVNAEGQIVFDKEYSTVDGKFNAMRVNDLGQIFACAEEKDKGRIVKLRPDGTELFNKEVDAALFALEVGKNGKVVATGGNISGNTGKIVKLLPDGTQVVNKNVGSVFQHLLLTEDDEMCVVTKDGYRLIKLTPDGEMMFDKQLGKYDAKTTLASLLMSPSGEIIAAGGGEEDGNRIIKISHGVSINDIAVSEPLNGLSNATLTITLSGFLRSNGVRTPVNVHYKTMPHKAGAGTADYDATEGTISFVPSEFAAGAIISKTIQIPIKSDNLLEGKEAFHVEVLDASELYLTKAKGEVTILDQPAMVKFIGGTNGAEPATDVVFSAGLFKRDNTPLVNATSKPVRLTYKFGNGTALPGADFVSSIKAPFAIDSGATTASLSVKVKDDNRFELAETVVLVLSEIKADNEAIVGYNGDVTSISASQYIQEQAAYITLVKLTDANESATAPVSMFKCILVKAADQTVQTNCTGSDINIYFGVDSASTAAYGKDYVIMNGDMVKITGDCAFSETDIQVALVNDRVKESDALVAVKLRDATAAVTAGVLKISPELKLNKAVAVIHDDDNDEGTVLTAK
;
A
#
# COMPACT_ATOMS: atom_id res chain seq x y z
N MET A 1 -21.70 -58.89 48.15
CA MET A 1 -22.08 -57.50 48.01
C MET A 1 -20.96 -56.49 48.27
N ASN A 2 -19.79 -56.90 48.68
CA ASN A 2 -18.67 -55.97 49.03
C ASN A 2 -17.65 -55.74 47.92
N LYS A 3 -17.78 -56.26 46.70
CA LYS A 3 -16.90 -55.98 45.55
C LYS A 3 -17.48 -55.03 44.50
N ILE A 4 -18.78 -54.79 44.58
CA ILE A 4 -19.45 -53.83 43.65
C ILE A 4 -19.42 -52.41 44.24
N ALA A 5 -19.43 -52.25 45.57
CA ALA A 5 -19.29 -50.95 46.21
C ALA A 5 -17.89 -50.32 46.06
N SER A 6 -16.84 -51.15 45.99
CA SER A 6 -15.45 -50.66 45.77
C SER A 6 -15.21 -50.24 44.29
N LEU A 7 -15.96 -50.81 43.33
CA LEU A 7 -15.82 -50.43 41.92
C LEU A 7 -16.62 -49.18 41.57
N MET A 8 -17.68 -48.88 42.29
CA MET A 8 -18.41 -47.59 42.13
C MET A 8 -17.75 -46.43 42.86
N LEU A 9 -16.91 -46.67 43.88
CA LEU A 9 -16.11 -45.61 44.50
C LEU A 9 -14.86 -45.29 43.68
N LEU A 10 -14.34 -46.21 42.83
CA LEU A 10 -13.22 -45.93 41.91
C LEU A 10 -13.69 -45.26 40.59
N LEU A 11 -14.97 -45.38 40.21
CA LEU A 11 -15.53 -44.66 39.04
C LEU A 11 -16.06 -43.27 39.39
N ALA A 12 -16.22 -42.93 40.67
CA ALA A 12 -16.58 -41.58 41.10
C ALA A 12 -15.33 -40.70 41.45
N ALA A 13 -14.12 -41.29 41.39
CA ALA A 13 -12.86 -40.54 41.57
C ALA A 13 -12.19 -40.14 40.23
N GLY A 14 -12.80 -40.41 39.11
CA GLY A 14 -12.19 -40.14 37.82
C GLY A 14 -13.00 -39.21 37.01
N THR A 15 -13.06 -37.92 37.35
CA THR A 15 -13.15 -36.73 36.52
C THR A 15 -13.36 -35.49 37.40
N GLN A 16 -12.52 -35.27 38.41
CA GLN A 16 -12.13 -33.90 38.68
C GLN A 16 -11.01 -33.59 37.70
N ALA A 17 -11.32 -33.15 36.52
CA ALA A 17 -10.40 -32.35 35.75
C ALA A 17 -10.01 -31.23 36.70
N PHE A 18 -8.79 -31.30 37.25
CA PHE A 18 -8.23 -30.17 37.95
C PHE A 18 -8.28 -28.98 37.01
N ALA A 19 -9.15 -28.01 37.30
CA ALA A 19 -9.11 -26.73 36.64
C ALA A 19 -7.70 -26.18 36.85
N GLN A 20 -6.90 -26.26 35.82
CA GLN A 20 -5.50 -25.93 35.87
C GLN A 20 -5.40 -24.43 36.11
N GLU A 21 -4.86 -24.05 37.30
CA GLU A 21 -4.81 -22.62 37.65
C GLU A 21 -3.88 -21.89 36.67
N MET A 22 -4.45 -21.02 35.83
CA MET A 22 -3.62 -20.12 35.01
C MET A 22 -2.95 -19.10 35.94
N PRO A 23 -1.62 -19.03 35.98
CA PRO A 23 -0.95 -18.10 36.86
C PRO A 23 -1.13 -16.66 36.41
N VAL A 24 -1.36 -15.81 37.38
CA VAL A 24 -1.38 -14.37 37.20
C VAL A 24 0.05 -13.87 37.18
N VAL A 25 0.52 -13.44 35.99
CA VAL A 25 1.86 -12.84 35.86
C VAL A 25 1.94 -11.58 36.68
N PHE A 26 0.93 -10.74 36.56
CA PHE A 26 0.74 -9.62 37.46
C PHE A 26 -0.73 -9.18 37.50
N ASN A 27 -1.09 -8.56 38.61
CA ASN A 27 -2.38 -7.94 38.85
C ASN A 27 -2.11 -6.62 39.60
N LYS A 28 -2.07 -5.52 38.84
CA LYS A 28 -1.62 -4.22 39.34
C LYS A 28 -2.77 -3.24 39.40
N SER A 29 -3.04 -2.71 40.59
CA SER A 29 -3.89 -1.52 40.76
C SER A 29 -3.01 -0.30 40.63
N MET A 30 -3.32 0.60 39.69
CA MET A 30 -2.47 1.71 39.28
C MET A 30 -3.10 3.08 39.47
N GLY A 31 -4.31 3.17 40.01
CA GLY A 31 -5.06 4.38 40.00
C GLY A 31 -5.78 4.72 41.32
N ALA A 32 -6.29 5.95 41.39
CA ALA A 32 -7.24 6.36 42.39
C ALA A 32 -8.63 5.72 42.13
N PRO A 33 -9.49 5.55 43.13
CA PRO A 33 -10.88 5.17 42.93
C PRO A 33 -11.56 6.01 41.84
N LYS A 34 -12.58 5.47 41.17
CA LYS A 34 -13.34 6.09 40.09
C LYS A 34 -12.59 6.31 38.76
N ASN A 35 -11.37 5.81 38.63
CA ASN A 35 -10.67 5.79 37.35
C ASN A 35 -10.80 4.42 36.66
N GLN A 36 -10.84 4.45 35.34
CA GLN A 36 -10.95 3.25 34.52
C GLN A 36 -10.01 3.30 33.31
N TYR A 37 -9.27 2.22 33.07
CA TYR A 37 -8.62 2.04 31.78
C TYR A 37 -9.68 1.68 30.71
N ARG A 38 -9.55 2.29 29.54
CA ARG A 38 -10.47 2.14 28.42
C ARG A 38 -9.84 1.40 27.25
N LYS A 39 -8.53 1.51 27.09
CA LYS A 39 -7.81 0.93 25.97
C LYS A 39 -6.48 0.34 26.44
N LEU A 40 -6.15 -0.81 25.87
CA LEU A 40 -4.87 -1.50 25.99
C LEU A 40 -4.14 -1.50 24.63
N ALA A 41 -2.81 -1.53 24.71
CA ALA A 41 -1.95 -1.89 23.60
C ALA A 41 -0.72 -2.66 24.10
N ILE A 42 -0.13 -3.46 23.25
CA ILE A 42 1.11 -4.18 23.51
C ILE A 42 2.20 -3.46 22.73
N ALA A 43 3.17 -2.90 23.43
CA ALA A 43 4.33 -2.21 22.88
C ALA A 43 5.49 -3.20 22.67
N GLU A 44 6.61 -2.69 22.15
CA GLU A 44 7.83 -3.48 21.98
C GLU A 44 8.23 -4.19 23.28
N ASN A 45 8.89 -5.35 23.15
CA ASN A 45 9.28 -6.23 24.25
C ASN A 45 8.09 -6.68 25.12
N ASN A 46 6.91 -6.85 24.55
CA ASN A 46 5.68 -7.24 25.23
C ASN A 46 5.32 -6.35 26.44
N ALA A 47 5.76 -5.09 26.42
CA ALA A 47 5.34 -4.11 27.39
C ALA A 47 3.87 -3.77 27.21
N VAL A 48 3.16 -3.55 28.31
CA VAL A 48 1.72 -3.29 28.31
C VAL A 48 1.48 -1.79 28.54
N VAL A 49 0.74 -1.18 27.62
CA VAL A 49 0.28 0.20 27.75
C VAL A 49 -1.22 0.21 27.97
N ALA A 50 -1.67 0.92 29.00
CA ALA A 50 -3.08 1.13 29.27
C ALA A 50 -3.37 2.63 29.41
N ILE A 51 -4.46 3.08 28.78
CA ILE A 51 -4.91 4.48 28.86
C ILE A 51 -6.34 4.56 29.37
N GLY A 52 -6.66 5.66 30.01
CA GLY A 52 -8.00 5.91 30.52
C GLY A 52 -8.08 7.17 31.35
N GLY A 53 -8.92 7.15 32.35
CA GLY A 53 -9.14 8.26 33.24
C GLY A 53 -10.49 8.18 33.97
N GLY A 54 -10.81 9.20 34.69
CA GLY A 54 -12.06 9.30 35.43
C GLY A 54 -12.39 10.76 35.80
N SER A 55 -13.01 10.97 36.94
CA SER A 55 -13.49 12.30 37.37
C SER A 55 -12.40 13.36 37.47
N ASP A 56 -11.15 12.97 37.72
CA ASP A 56 -10.13 13.93 38.11
C ASP A 56 -8.88 13.95 37.20
N ASN A 57 -8.55 12.85 36.49
CA ASN A 57 -7.30 12.75 35.75
C ASN A 57 -7.38 11.76 34.57
N GLY A 58 -6.78 12.15 33.44
CA GLY A 58 -6.34 11.23 32.43
C GLY A 58 -5.11 10.46 32.90
N CYS A 59 -5.03 9.16 32.62
CA CYS A 59 -3.92 8.31 33.01
C CYS A 59 -3.40 7.50 31.81
N ILE A 60 -2.08 7.41 31.72
CA ILE A 60 -1.33 6.62 30.74
C ILE A 60 -0.29 5.82 31.52
N THR A 61 -0.44 4.51 31.54
CA THR A 61 0.45 3.62 32.30
C THR A 61 1.14 2.66 31.35
N LYS A 62 2.45 2.50 31.54
CA LYS A 62 3.25 1.48 30.83
C LYS A 62 3.91 0.58 31.85
N LEU A 63 3.71 -0.72 31.68
CA LEU A 63 4.33 -1.79 32.44
C LEU A 63 5.27 -2.60 31.54
N SER A 64 6.35 -3.13 32.09
CA SER A 64 7.14 -4.14 31.39
C SER A 64 6.34 -5.43 31.17
N ALA A 65 6.87 -6.34 30.37
CA ALA A 65 6.29 -7.68 30.18
C ALA A 65 6.04 -8.42 31.51
N THR A 66 6.84 -8.14 32.53
CA THR A 66 6.77 -8.77 33.87
C THR A 66 5.94 -7.95 34.87
N GLY A 67 5.35 -6.83 34.44
CA GLY A 67 4.53 -5.99 35.29
C GLY A 67 5.29 -4.95 36.13
N ASN A 68 6.57 -4.72 35.88
CA ASN A 68 7.30 -3.62 36.49
C ASN A 68 6.86 -2.31 35.88
N LEU A 69 6.65 -1.31 36.73
CA LEU A 69 6.23 0.01 36.30
C LEU A 69 7.36 0.69 35.51
N ILE A 70 7.10 1.04 34.26
CA ILE A 70 8.00 1.88 33.45
C ILE A 70 7.64 3.33 33.69
N TYR A 71 6.35 3.69 33.50
CA TYR A 71 5.83 4.99 33.91
C TYR A 71 4.31 4.94 34.15
N ASN A 72 3.83 5.93 34.93
CA ASN A 72 2.41 6.19 35.13
C ASN A 72 2.18 7.71 35.08
N THR A 73 1.98 8.19 33.85
CA THR A 73 1.79 9.62 33.60
C THR A 73 0.35 9.98 33.84
N ARG A 74 0.11 10.91 34.77
CA ARG A 74 -1.20 11.47 35.10
C ARG A 74 -1.24 12.91 34.68
N LEU A 75 -2.25 13.26 33.89
CA LEU A 75 -2.41 14.62 33.40
C LEU A 75 -3.66 15.24 34.03
N ASN A 76 -3.40 16.14 34.99
CA ASN A 76 -4.42 16.89 35.69
C ASN A 76 -4.32 18.36 35.26
N LYS A 77 -5.04 18.75 34.20
CA LYS A 77 -5.12 20.15 33.77
C LYS A 77 -6.57 20.49 33.45
N GLY A 78 -7.29 21.02 34.43
CA GLY A 78 -8.48 21.82 34.22
C GLY A 78 -9.68 21.15 33.59
N GLY A 79 -10.09 19.96 34.07
CA GLY A 79 -11.32 19.30 33.66
C GLY A 79 -11.19 17.78 33.59
N LEU A 80 -12.29 17.10 33.49
CA LEU A 80 -12.36 15.67 33.28
C LEU A 80 -11.54 15.28 32.03
N VAL A 81 -10.47 14.50 32.20
CA VAL A 81 -9.69 13.96 31.09
C VAL A 81 -9.78 12.45 31.13
N ALA A 82 -10.45 11.88 30.15
CA ALA A 82 -10.43 10.45 29.91
C ALA A 82 -9.85 10.17 28.53
N TYR A 83 -8.75 9.45 28.47
CA TYR A 83 -8.22 8.97 27.20
C TYR A 83 -9.09 7.83 26.66
N GLN A 84 -9.37 7.89 25.37
CA GLN A 84 -10.27 6.94 24.67
C GLN A 84 -9.53 6.00 23.73
N ASP A 85 -8.49 6.50 23.04
CA ASP A 85 -7.73 5.72 22.07
C ASP A 85 -6.25 6.13 22.08
N LEU A 86 -5.39 5.25 21.55
CA LEU A 86 -3.95 5.46 21.50
C LEU A 86 -3.34 4.89 20.22
N LEU A 87 -2.22 5.48 19.83
CA LEU A 87 -1.28 4.97 18.84
C LEU A 87 0.06 4.70 19.50
N LEU A 88 0.63 3.55 19.24
CA LEU A 88 2.04 3.28 19.50
C LEU A 88 2.86 3.82 18.33
N LEU A 89 3.91 4.54 18.64
CA LEU A 89 4.84 5.11 17.68
C LEU A 89 6.18 4.34 17.72
N PRO A 90 7.01 4.45 16.67
CA PRO A 90 8.38 3.95 16.70
C PRO A 90 9.14 4.44 17.93
N LYS A 91 10.18 3.71 18.34
CA LYS A 91 11.00 4.01 19.53
C LYS A 91 10.23 3.98 20.85
N ASN A 92 9.16 3.19 20.92
CA ASN A 92 8.33 3.07 22.14
C ASN A 92 7.65 4.35 22.63
N GLU A 93 7.49 5.35 21.79
CA GLU A 93 6.68 6.53 22.05
C GLU A 93 5.19 6.21 21.84
N LEU A 94 4.32 7.07 22.32
CA LEU A 94 2.89 6.92 22.08
C LEU A 94 2.17 8.27 21.98
N VAL A 95 1.03 8.23 21.32
CA VAL A 95 0.04 9.33 21.34
C VAL A 95 -1.27 8.80 21.87
N ALA A 96 -1.87 9.50 22.81
CA ALA A 96 -3.18 9.21 23.38
C ALA A 96 -4.14 10.36 23.13
N VAL A 97 -5.38 10.03 22.83
CA VAL A 97 -6.45 11.01 22.58
C VAL A 97 -7.67 10.77 23.47
N GLY A 98 -8.36 11.84 23.78
CA GLY A 98 -9.56 11.80 24.60
C GLY A 98 -10.04 13.22 24.89
N GLY A 99 -10.38 13.51 26.14
CA GLY A 99 -10.80 14.84 26.53
C GLY A 99 -11.81 14.85 27.66
N GLY A 100 -12.59 15.92 27.71
CA GLY A 100 -13.67 16.12 28.66
C GLY A 100 -14.94 15.32 28.32
N THR A 101 -16.06 16.00 28.50
CA THR A 101 -17.40 15.54 28.07
C THR A 101 -17.94 16.49 27.01
N ILE A 102 -19.12 16.24 26.47
CA ILE A 102 -19.79 17.20 25.59
C ILE A 102 -20.15 18.52 26.26
N ALA A 103 -20.14 18.59 27.59
CA ALA A 103 -20.53 19.75 28.34
C ALA A 103 -19.35 20.47 29.00
N TYR A 104 -18.22 19.82 29.23
CA TYR A 104 -17.09 20.37 30.00
C TYR A 104 -15.75 19.84 29.46
N GLY A 105 -14.71 20.67 29.55
CA GLY A 105 -13.37 20.33 29.13
C GLY A 105 -13.16 20.56 27.65
N ASN A 106 -12.07 20.05 27.13
CA ASN A 106 -11.70 20.11 25.70
C ASN A 106 -11.28 18.75 25.20
N ALA A 107 -11.37 18.54 23.90
CA ALA A 107 -10.68 17.44 23.22
C ALA A 107 -9.17 17.56 23.45
N ARG A 108 -8.49 16.43 23.64
CA ARG A 108 -7.08 16.41 24.01
C ARG A 108 -6.30 15.38 23.24
N ILE A 109 -5.09 15.75 22.84
CA ILE A 109 -4.09 14.90 22.26
C ILE A 109 -2.76 15.07 23.01
N THR A 110 -2.20 13.96 23.47
CA THR A 110 -0.97 13.94 24.26
C THR A 110 0.02 12.97 23.67
N ARG A 111 1.24 13.42 23.39
CA ARG A 111 2.35 12.55 22.98
C ARG A 111 3.32 12.39 24.13
N LEU A 112 3.71 11.14 24.41
CA LEU A 112 4.70 10.78 25.40
C LEU A 112 5.93 10.17 24.76
N SER A 113 7.09 10.44 25.31
CA SER A 113 8.33 9.75 25.03
C SER A 113 8.30 8.29 25.52
N SER A 114 9.31 7.52 25.17
CA SER A 114 9.49 6.15 25.67
C SER A 114 9.58 6.04 27.20
N THR A 115 10.01 7.12 27.86
CA THR A 115 10.16 7.24 29.33
C THR A 115 8.91 7.80 30.01
N GLY A 116 7.87 8.17 29.24
CA GLY A 116 6.63 8.71 29.76
C GLY A 116 6.64 10.22 30.00
N GLU A 117 7.67 10.94 29.52
CA GLU A 117 7.72 12.40 29.52
C GLU A 117 6.80 12.96 28.43
N VAL A 118 6.16 14.09 28.73
CA VAL A 118 5.25 14.75 27.80
C VAL A 118 6.06 15.47 26.72
N VAL A 119 6.01 14.95 25.49
CA VAL A 119 6.59 15.62 24.32
C VAL A 119 5.74 16.80 23.91
N PHE A 120 4.44 16.60 23.82
CA PHE A 120 3.44 17.68 23.76
C PHE A 120 2.11 17.24 24.35
N ASP A 121 1.32 18.22 24.74
CA ASP A 121 -0.02 18.05 25.30
C ASP A 121 -0.89 19.20 24.80
N LYS A 122 -1.78 18.92 23.89
CA LYS A 122 -2.63 19.91 23.23
C LYS A 122 -4.08 19.75 23.65
N SER A 123 -4.67 20.85 24.02
CA SER A 123 -6.08 21.00 24.32
C SER A 123 -6.75 21.74 23.16
N ILE A 124 -7.76 21.15 22.56
CA ILE A 124 -8.39 21.66 21.34
C ILE A 124 -9.87 21.90 21.62
N GLY A 125 -10.28 23.15 21.54
CA GLY A 125 -11.62 23.61 21.87
C GLY A 125 -11.60 24.90 22.68
N ASN A 126 -12.78 25.37 23.12
CA ASN A 126 -12.99 26.64 23.82
C ASN A 126 -13.40 26.47 25.31
N GLY A 127 -13.23 25.29 25.88
CA GLY A 127 -13.59 24.96 27.26
C GLY A 127 -15.05 24.55 27.46
N GLN A 128 -15.89 24.60 26.44
CA GLN A 128 -17.33 24.30 26.55
C GLN A 128 -17.67 22.80 26.36
N GLY A 129 -16.65 21.95 26.22
CA GLY A 129 -16.79 20.53 26.04
C GLY A 129 -15.95 20.03 24.87
N GLY A 130 -16.04 18.72 24.62
CA GLY A 130 -15.38 18.05 23.49
C GLY A 130 -14.42 16.96 23.94
N TYR A 131 -14.34 15.93 23.12
CA TYR A 131 -13.39 14.82 23.27
C TYR A 131 -13.13 14.15 21.94
N PHE A 132 -11.98 13.52 21.82
CA PHE A 132 -11.65 12.61 20.74
C PHE A 132 -11.99 11.18 21.13
N THR A 133 -12.52 10.44 20.17
CA THR A 133 -12.92 9.03 20.31
C THR A 133 -11.89 8.10 19.70
N LYS A 134 -11.21 8.56 18.64
CA LYS A 134 -10.32 7.71 17.82
C LYS A 134 -9.15 8.51 17.28
N ILE A 135 -8.02 7.80 17.06
CA ILE A 135 -6.82 8.34 16.42
C ILE A 135 -6.23 7.33 15.44
N ILE A 136 -5.80 7.82 14.29
CA ILE A 136 -5.01 7.09 13.29
C ILE A 136 -3.90 8.00 12.75
N THR A 137 -3.00 7.45 11.92
CA THR A 137 -1.99 8.22 11.18
C THR A 137 -2.17 8.05 9.69
N ASP A 138 -1.84 9.12 8.93
CA ASP A 138 -1.64 9.00 7.49
C ASP A 138 -0.22 8.47 7.18
N ARG A 139 0.09 8.25 5.88
CA ARG A 139 1.42 7.76 5.46
C ARG A 139 2.56 8.75 5.72
N HIS A 140 2.24 10.02 5.98
CA HIS A 140 3.20 11.05 6.33
C HIS A 140 3.43 11.16 7.84
N GLY A 141 2.74 10.32 8.63
CA GLY A 141 2.81 10.32 10.09
C GLY A 141 1.98 11.41 10.76
N ASN A 142 1.12 12.14 10.02
CA ASN A 142 0.22 13.11 10.62
C ASN A 142 -0.86 12.38 11.42
N TYR A 143 -1.23 12.96 12.55
CA TYR A 143 -2.31 12.44 13.39
C TYR A 143 -3.66 12.91 12.88
N ILE A 144 -4.57 11.98 12.68
CA ILE A 144 -5.96 12.25 12.37
C ILE A 144 -6.80 11.76 13.52
N THR A 145 -7.53 12.68 14.14
CA THR A 145 -8.38 12.41 15.29
C THR A 145 -9.81 12.78 14.99
N VAL A 146 -10.73 11.99 15.49
CA VAL A 146 -12.16 12.26 15.37
C VAL A 146 -12.84 12.23 16.72
N GLY A 147 -13.98 12.89 16.82
CA GLY A 147 -14.75 12.95 18.05
C GLY A 147 -15.89 13.96 17.95
N VAL A 148 -16.05 14.77 18.99
CA VAL A 148 -17.06 15.82 19.09
C VAL A 148 -16.43 17.10 19.62
N ASP A 149 -16.95 18.23 19.18
CA ASP A 149 -16.66 19.53 19.76
C ASP A 149 -17.67 19.86 20.88
N GLY A 150 -17.42 20.93 21.61
CA GLY A 150 -18.32 21.43 22.66
C GLY A 150 -19.29 22.51 22.20
N SER A 151 -19.56 22.64 20.89
CA SER A 151 -20.52 23.59 20.37
C SER A 151 -21.96 23.29 20.80
N LYS A 152 -22.86 24.22 20.61
CA LYS A 152 -24.29 24.04 20.88
C LYS A 152 -25.11 24.42 19.65
N PRO A 153 -25.64 23.44 18.92
CA PRO A 153 -25.54 21.98 19.12
C PRO A 153 -24.13 21.44 18.92
N ALA A 154 -23.78 20.37 19.60
CA ALA A 154 -22.49 19.69 19.46
C ALA A 154 -22.30 19.16 18.03
N GLN A 155 -21.08 19.29 17.48
CA GLN A 155 -20.75 18.82 16.14
C GLN A 155 -19.70 17.73 16.20
N ALA A 156 -19.85 16.73 15.35
CA ALA A 156 -18.80 15.76 15.10
C ALA A 156 -17.57 16.47 14.49
N ARG A 157 -16.38 16.04 14.87
CA ARG A 157 -15.14 16.76 14.61
C ARG A 157 -14.09 15.87 13.98
N ILE A 158 -13.40 16.40 12.98
CA ILE A 158 -12.16 15.84 12.42
C ILE A 158 -11.05 16.85 12.59
N THR A 159 -9.95 16.44 13.22
CA THR A 159 -8.75 17.27 13.37
C THR A 159 -7.56 16.54 12.79
N LYS A 160 -6.82 17.17 11.88
CA LYS A 160 -5.54 16.69 11.37
C LYS A 160 -4.41 17.53 11.92
N MET A 161 -3.35 16.86 12.37
CA MET A 161 -2.23 17.48 13.05
C MET A 161 -0.92 16.82 12.59
N SER A 162 0.10 17.62 12.33
CA SER A 162 1.43 17.13 12.02
C SER A 162 2.11 16.43 13.20
N PRO A 163 3.16 15.64 13.00
CA PRO A 163 3.85 14.90 14.06
C PRO A 163 4.43 15.79 15.16
N ASP A 164 4.73 17.06 14.90
CA ASP A 164 5.20 18.05 15.87
C ASP A 164 4.07 18.74 16.64
N GLY A 165 2.83 18.39 16.37
CA GLY A 165 1.65 18.89 17.06
C GLY A 165 1.07 20.18 16.47
N LYS A 166 1.39 20.57 15.24
CA LYS A 166 0.74 21.70 14.55
C LYS A 166 -0.56 21.24 13.91
N ILE A 167 -1.65 21.95 14.16
CA ILE A 167 -2.95 21.67 13.52
C ILE A 167 -2.89 22.08 12.05
N GLU A 168 -3.16 21.15 11.14
CA GLU A 168 -3.30 21.40 9.70
C GLU A 168 -4.73 21.85 9.38
N PHE A 169 -5.70 21.14 9.90
CA PHE A 169 -7.10 21.57 9.91
C PHE A 169 -7.86 21.00 11.11
N ASP A 170 -8.97 21.64 11.43
CA ASP A 170 -9.89 21.29 12.51
C ASP A 170 -11.30 21.69 12.07
N LYS A 171 -12.14 20.72 11.72
CA LYS A 171 -13.44 20.95 11.08
C LYS A 171 -14.57 20.21 11.79
N GLY A 172 -15.71 20.88 11.90
CA GLY A 172 -16.96 20.36 12.41
C GLY A 172 -17.87 19.84 11.29
N PHE A 173 -18.61 18.77 11.58
CA PHE A 173 -19.53 18.11 10.68
C PHE A 173 -20.80 17.70 11.43
N GLY A 174 -21.97 17.88 10.86
CA GLY A 174 -23.24 17.39 11.35
C GLY A 174 -23.55 17.77 12.81
N ALA A 175 -24.50 18.70 13.01
CA ALA A 175 -24.99 19.06 14.35
C ALA A 175 -25.62 17.85 15.05
N HIS A 176 -25.56 17.81 16.41
CA HIS A 176 -26.07 16.75 17.26
C HIS A 176 -25.35 15.40 17.11
N ASN A 177 -24.13 15.41 16.50
CA ASN A 177 -23.41 14.18 16.17
C ASN A 177 -22.01 14.14 16.76
N VAL A 178 -21.50 12.92 16.93
CA VAL A 178 -20.13 12.60 17.31
C VAL A 178 -19.58 11.57 16.30
N PHE A 179 -18.32 11.70 15.91
CA PHE A 179 -17.65 10.59 15.24
C PHE A 179 -17.17 9.55 16.24
N THR A 180 -17.42 8.30 15.94
CA THR A 180 -17.04 7.13 16.75
C THR A 180 -15.82 6.42 16.17
N ASN A 181 -15.62 6.50 14.87
CA ASN A 181 -14.52 5.82 14.18
C ASN A 181 -14.02 6.59 12.97
N VAL A 182 -12.75 6.33 12.57
CA VAL A 182 -12.07 6.95 11.42
C VAL A 182 -11.16 5.95 10.73
N LEU A 183 -11.08 6.03 9.40
CA LEU A 183 -10.17 5.30 8.53
C LEU A 183 -9.58 6.25 7.49
N ILE A 184 -8.53 5.80 6.81
CA ILE A 184 -7.94 6.46 5.63
C ILE A 184 -7.99 5.47 4.48
N ASP A 185 -8.41 5.92 3.30
CA ASP A 185 -8.35 5.13 2.08
C ASP A 185 -6.97 5.23 1.39
N GLU A 186 -6.81 4.51 0.29
CA GLU A 186 -5.54 4.48 -0.47
C GLU A 186 -5.15 5.84 -1.07
N ASP A 187 -6.14 6.73 -1.29
CA ASP A 187 -5.94 8.09 -1.81
C ASP A 187 -5.73 9.12 -0.70
N GLU A 188 -5.51 8.68 0.55
CA GLU A 188 -5.36 9.53 1.72
C GLU A 188 -6.62 10.35 2.10
N ASN A 189 -7.79 9.96 1.61
CA ASN A 189 -9.02 10.57 2.08
C ASN A 189 -9.39 10.01 3.45
N ILE A 190 -9.91 10.88 4.28
CA ILE A 190 -10.32 10.55 5.64
C ILE A 190 -11.81 10.23 5.62
N ILE A 191 -12.15 9.04 6.10
CA ILE A 191 -13.52 8.57 6.21
C ILE A 191 -13.87 8.41 7.69
N ALA A 192 -14.90 9.09 8.14
CA ALA A 192 -15.34 9.05 9.52
C ALA A 192 -16.82 8.66 9.61
N VAL A 193 -17.15 7.84 10.58
CA VAL A 193 -18.54 7.45 10.89
C VAL A 193 -18.89 7.76 12.34
N GLY A 194 -20.18 7.92 12.59
CA GLY A 194 -20.68 8.20 13.91
C GLY A 194 -22.19 8.37 13.94
N GLY A 195 -22.67 9.24 14.83
CA GLY A 195 -24.10 9.46 14.96
C GLY A 195 -24.45 10.32 16.16
N ASP A 196 -25.62 10.08 16.71
CA ASP A 196 -26.18 10.85 17.82
C ASP A 196 -25.20 10.99 19.00
N VAL A 197 -25.06 12.21 19.46
CA VAL A 197 -24.19 12.55 20.59
C VAL A 197 -24.80 12.15 21.95
N GLY A 198 -26.02 11.62 21.93
CA GLY A 198 -26.78 11.20 23.13
C GLY A 198 -27.90 12.17 23.51
N ASP A 199 -28.23 13.12 22.66
CA ASP A 199 -29.37 14.03 22.85
C ASP A 199 -30.63 13.59 22.08
N GLY A 200 -30.53 12.49 21.34
CA GLY A 200 -31.62 11.89 20.58
C GLY A 200 -31.98 12.62 19.28
N GLN A 201 -31.18 13.57 18.84
CA GLN A 201 -31.44 14.38 17.62
C GLN A 201 -30.51 14.04 16.46
N GLY A 202 -29.31 13.56 16.72
CA GLY A 202 -28.35 13.13 15.72
C GLY A 202 -28.80 11.86 14.98
N LYS A 203 -28.23 11.64 13.81
CA LYS A 203 -28.46 10.43 13.00
C LYS A 203 -27.14 9.71 12.78
N ALA A 204 -27.16 8.40 12.56
CA ALA A 204 -26.01 7.70 12.06
C ALA A 204 -25.54 8.38 10.76
N PHE A 205 -24.26 8.65 10.62
CA PHE A 205 -23.73 9.35 9.44
C PHE A 205 -22.31 8.92 9.09
N MET A 206 -21.96 9.15 7.84
CA MET A 206 -20.66 8.87 7.26
C MET A 206 -20.19 10.10 6.48
N VAL A 207 -18.97 10.51 6.68
CA VAL A 207 -18.36 11.65 5.98
C VAL A 207 -17.05 11.20 5.38
N LYS A 208 -16.81 11.59 4.14
CA LYS A 208 -15.49 11.47 3.49
C LYS A 208 -14.98 12.87 3.16
N VAL A 209 -13.74 13.12 3.56
CA VAL A 209 -13.02 14.35 3.24
C VAL A 209 -11.68 14.02 2.63
N ASP A 210 -11.14 14.90 1.82
CA ASP A 210 -9.78 14.76 1.30
C ASP A 210 -8.71 15.03 2.38
N GLY A 211 -7.43 14.85 2.02
CA GLY A 211 -6.30 15.08 2.94
C GLY A 211 -6.20 16.50 3.49
N LYS A 212 -6.93 17.48 2.93
CA LYS A 212 -7.04 18.88 3.38
C LYS A 212 -8.31 19.14 4.18
N GLY A 213 -9.13 18.11 4.37
CA GLY A 213 -10.39 18.23 5.08
C GLY A 213 -11.54 18.81 4.25
N GLU A 214 -11.43 18.86 2.92
CA GLU A 214 -12.54 19.27 2.05
C GLU A 214 -13.47 18.09 1.82
N LYS A 215 -14.76 18.37 2.03
CA LYS A 215 -15.80 17.33 2.00
C LYS A 215 -16.02 16.80 0.59
N GLN A 216 -15.92 15.48 0.42
CA GLN A 216 -16.24 14.76 -0.80
C GLN A 216 -17.70 14.28 -0.78
N TYR A 217 -18.11 13.64 0.32
CA TYR A 217 -19.51 13.30 0.54
C TYR A 217 -19.86 13.27 2.04
N ASP A 218 -21.15 13.39 2.33
CA ASP A 218 -21.75 13.09 3.62
C ASP A 218 -23.09 12.35 3.43
N LEU A 219 -23.30 11.32 4.20
CA LEU A 219 -24.46 10.45 4.13
C LEU A 219 -25.04 10.26 5.53
N SER A 220 -26.38 10.33 5.64
CA SER A 220 -27.09 10.14 6.89
C SER A 220 -28.02 8.93 6.80
N PHE A 221 -28.10 8.18 7.90
CA PHE A 221 -28.83 6.92 7.96
C PHE A 221 -29.69 6.84 9.22
N GLY A 222 -30.77 6.10 9.15
CA GLY A 222 -31.65 5.87 10.27
C GLY A 222 -32.50 7.09 10.71
N LYS A 223 -33.10 6.95 11.87
CA LYS A 223 -33.87 8.00 12.54
C LYS A 223 -32.97 8.76 13.53
N PRO A 224 -33.41 9.92 14.07
CA PRO A 224 -32.73 10.55 15.20
C PRO A 224 -32.46 9.56 16.34
N GLY A 225 -31.29 9.67 16.98
CA GLY A 225 -30.80 8.72 17.97
C GLY A 225 -30.01 7.54 17.41
N ALA A 226 -29.80 7.47 16.09
CA ALA A 226 -28.99 6.43 15.46
C ALA A 226 -27.49 6.76 15.50
N VAL A 227 -26.65 5.72 15.59
CA VAL A 227 -25.20 5.84 15.60
C VAL A 227 -24.54 4.66 14.87
N PHE A 228 -23.49 4.92 14.10
CA PHE A 228 -22.55 3.89 13.70
C PHE A 228 -21.44 3.76 14.75
N GLU A 229 -21.20 2.55 15.22
CA GLU A 229 -20.20 2.25 16.27
C GLU A 229 -18.88 1.74 15.70
N LYS A 230 -18.95 1.00 14.61
CA LYS A 230 -17.81 0.35 13.97
C LYS A 230 -17.81 0.57 12.46
N MET A 231 -16.63 0.55 11.87
CA MET A 231 -16.46 0.50 10.42
C MET A 231 -15.22 -0.30 10.01
N LEU A 232 -15.22 -0.76 8.78
CA LEU A 232 -14.10 -1.40 8.11
C LEU A 232 -13.97 -0.81 6.70
N LEU A 233 -12.75 -0.63 6.24
CA LEU A 233 -12.42 -0.39 4.83
C LEU A 233 -12.18 -1.75 4.18
N LEU A 234 -12.82 -1.98 3.05
CA LEU A 234 -12.70 -3.21 2.28
C LEU A 234 -11.67 -3.02 1.16
N GLU A 235 -11.14 -4.11 0.61
CA GLU A 235 -10.14 -4.09 -0.46
C GLU A 235 -10.62 -3.37 -1.74
N ASP A 236 -11.95 -3.33 -1.97
CA ASP A 236 -12.57 -2.60 -3.08
C ASP A 236 -12.73 -1.10 -2.82
N GLY A 237 -12.15 -0.59 -1.73
CA GLY A 237 -12.30 0.81 -1.29
C GLY A 237 -13.67 1.14 -0.70
N ALA A 238 -14.57 0.18 -0.61
CA ALA A 238 -15.88 0.40 0.01
C ALA A 238 -15.77 0.42 1.54
N VAL A 239 -16.65 1.17 2.17
CA VAL A 239 -16.76 1.27 3.61
C VAL A 239 -17.96 0.49 4.11
N LEU A 240 -17.71 -0.39 5.06
CA LEU A 240 -18.75 -1.11 5.78
C LEU A 240 -18.91 -0.48 7.17
N ALA A 241 -20.08 0.05 7.47
CA ALA A 241 -20.41 0.63 8.77
C ALA A 241 -21.54 -0.13 9.45
N MET A 242 -21.47 -0.25 10.76
CA MET A 242 -22.53 -0.87 11.55
C MET A 242 -22.82 -0.14 12.86
N GLY A 243 -24.03 -0.30 13.33
CA GLY A 243 -24.52 0.31 14.56
C GLY A 243 -26.01 0.09 14.76
N GLY A 244 -26.70 1.13 15.15
CA GLY A 244 -28.13 1.12 15.43
C GLY A 244 -28.53 2.27 16.35
N GLY A 245 -29.48 2.08 17.21
CA GLY A 245 -29.89 3.08 18.19
C GLY A 245 -29.80 2.60 19.64
N ALA A 246 -29.74 3.58 20.54
CA ALA A 246 -29.90 3.32 21.95
C ALA A 246 -31.35 2.88 22.25
N TYR A 247 -31.51 2.23 23.39
CA TYR A 247 -32.84 1.80 23.85
C TYR A 247 -33.82 2.99 23.97
N GLY A 248 -34.99 2.87 23.38
CA GLY A 248 -36.00 3.92 23.35
C GLY A 248 -35.92 4.88 22.15
N THR A 249 -34.98 4.71 21.23
CA THR A 249 -34.84 5.58 20.07
C THR A 249 -35.66 5.12 18.84
N GLY A 250 -36.15 3.90 18.83
CA GLY A 250 -36.83 3.29 17.68
C GLY A 250 -35.91 3.02 16.50
N ASN A 251 -34.59 2.92 16.73
CA ASN A 251 -33.61 2.58 15.72
C ASN A 251 -33.20 1.10 15.82
N ALA A 252 -33.32 0.39 14.73
CA ALA A 252 -32.95 -1.01 14.61
C ALA A 252 -31.42 -1.18 14.46
N SER A 253 -30.94 -2.40 14.67
CA SER A 253 -29.56 -2.79 14.32
C SER A 253 -29.35 -2.61 12.83
N ARG A 254 -28.27 -1.91 12.43
CA ARG A 254 -28.03 -1.50 11.03
C ARG A 254 -26.64 -1.88 10.55
N ILE A 255 -26.56 -2.36 9.30
CA ILE A 255 -25.33 -2.56 8.55
C ILE A 255 -25.47 -1.88 7.20
N THR A 256 -24.50 -1.04 6.84
CA THR A 256 -24.50 -0.25 5.62
C THR A 256 -23.16 -0.44 4.90
N LYS A 257 -23.19 -0.67 3.59
CA LYS A 257 -22.01 -0.63 2.72
C LYS A 257 -22.11 0.51 1.74
N VAL A 258 -21.06 1.33 1.66
CA VAL A 258 -20.94 2.48 0.77
C VAL A 258 -19.68 2.29 -0.08
N ASN A 259 -19.76 2.45 -1.39
CA ASN A 259 -18.59 2.35 -2.26
C ASN A 259 -17.66 3.57 -2.12
N ALA A 260 -16.51 3.55 -2.80
CA ALA A 260 -15.50 4.59 -2.71
C ALA A 260 -16.02 5.97 -3.13
N GLU A 261 -17.01 6.02 -4.05
CA GLU A 261 -17.64 7.24 -4.61
C GLU A 261 -18.78 7.78 -3.72
N GLY A 262 -19.12 7.13 -2.63
CA GLY A 262 -20.20 7.53 -1.73
C GLY A 262 -21.58 7.00 -2.11
N GLN A 263 -21.68 6.02 -3.01
CA GLN A 263 -22.97 5.39 -3.35
C GLN A 263 -23.26 4.26 -2.40
N ILE A 264 -24.50 4.17 -1.93
CA ILE A 264 -24.96 3.11 -1.05
C ILE A 264 -25.09 1.81 -1.84
N VAL A 265 -24.24 0.82 -1.54
CA VAL A 265 -24.32 -0.53 -2.12
C VAL A 265 -25.48 -1.30 -1.48
N PHE A 266 -25.56 -1.27 -0.16
CA PHE A 266 -26.71 -1.73 0.58
C PHE A 266 -26.81 -1.00 1.92
N ASP A 267 -28.04 -0.95 2.45
CA ASP A 267 -28.37 -0.41 3.76
C ASP A 267 -29.47 -1.27 4.39
N LYS A 268 -29.14 -1.98 5.47
CA LYS A 268 -30.01 -3.01 6.03
C LYS A 268 -30.29 -2.80 7.51
N GLU A 269 -31.55 -2.84 7.86
CA GLU A 269 -32.05 -2.90 9.24
C GLU A 269 -32.51 -4.32 9.56
N TYR A 270 -32.23 -4.79 10.79
CA TYR A 270 -32.41 -6.19 11.16
C TYR A 270 -33.48 -6.43 12.24
N SER A 271 -34.05 -5.38 12.78
CA SER A 271 -35.03 -5.50 13.85
C SER A 271 -36.14 -4.46 13.70
N THR A 272 -37.30 -4.72 14.23
CA THR A 272 -38.38 -3.73 14.39
C THR A 272 -38.34 -3.05 15.76
N VAL A 273 -37.46 -3.49 16.64
CA VAL A 273 -37.21 -2.96 17.97
C VAL A 273 -35.85 -2.31 18.04
N ASP A 274 -35.64 -1.51 19.08
CA ASP A 274 -34.33 -0.91 19.35
C ASP A 274 -33.24 -1.96 19.42
N GLY A 275 -32.15 -1.68 18.74
CA GLY A 275 -31.01 -2.57 18.71
C GLY A 275 -29.80 -1.94 18.04
N LYS A 276 -28.65 -2.51 18.31
CA LYS A 276 -27.42 -2.13 17.64
C LYS A 276 -26.47 -3.32 17.45
N PHE A 277 -25.74 -3.28 16.35
CA PHE A 277 -24.63 -4.19 16.17
C PHE A 277 -23.43 -3.75 17.02
N ASN A 278 -22.87 -4.69 17.77
CA ASN A 278 -21.75 -4.46 18.69
C ASN A 278 -20.41 -4.94 18.15
N ALA A 279 -20.39 -6.01 17.35
CA ALA A 279 -19.19 -6.57 16.78
C ALA A 279 -19.39 -6.99 15.32
N MET A 280 -18.33 -6.84 14.52
CA MET A 280 -18.28 -7.19 13.10
C MET A 280 -16.92 -7.80 12.75
N ARG A 281 -16.94 -8.80 11.87
CA ARG A 281 -15.75 -9.38 11.23
C ARG A 281 -16.02 -9.57 9.75
N VAL A 282 -14.99 -9.51 8.95
CA VAL A 282 -14.99 -9.87 7.52
C VAL A 282 -13.93 -10.93 7.32
N ASN A 283 -14.26 -11.99 6.60
CA ASN A 283 -13.30 -13.04 6.28
C ASN A 283 -12.65 -12.79 4.89
N ASP A 284 -11.68 -13.62 4.52
CA ASP A 284 -10.92 -13.51 3.24
C ASP A 284 -11.81 -13.65 1.99
N LEU A 285 -13.04 -14.16 2.13
CA LEU A 285 -14.04 -14.21 1.06
C LEU A 285 -14.91 -12.95 1.00
N GLY A 286 -14.59 -11.93 1.80
CA GLY A 286 -15.37 -10.70 1.93
C GLY A 286 -16.75 -10.92 2.63
N GLN A 287 -17.01 -12.10 3.22
CA GLN A 287 -18.25 -12.36 3.93
C GLN A 287 -18.27 -11.61 5.26
N ILE A 288 -19.39 -10.97 5.53
CA ILE A 288 -19.60 -10.10 6.69
C ILE A 288 -20.31 -10.89 7.78
N PHE A 289 -19.77 -10.85 8.99
CA PHE A 289 -20.35 -11.44 10.19
C PHE A 289 -20.57 -10.35 11.21
N ALA A 290 -21.75 -10.29 11.80
CA ALA A 290 -22.03 -9.30 12.84
C ALA A 290 -22.95 -9.87 13.93
N CYS A 291 -22.78 -9.38 15.16
CA CYS A 291 -23.70 -9.67 16.24
C CYS A 291 -24.28 -8.39 16.86
N ALA A 292 -25.54 -8.49 17.31
CA ALA A 292 -26.29 -7.38 17.83
C ALA A 292 -26.87 -7.66 19.22
N GLU A 293 -27.17 -6.59 19.96
CA GLU A 293 -28.12 -6.58 21.06
C GLU A 293 -29.43 -5.95 20.58
N GLU A 294 -30.54 -6.59 20.92
CA GLU A 294 -31.88 -6.16 20.56
C GLU A 294 -32.82 -6.35 21.78
N LYS A 295 -32.80 -5.37 22.67
CA LYS A 295 -33.49 -5.44 23.98
C LYS A 295 -33.02 -6.67 24.80
N ASP A 296 -33.85 -7.69 24.94
CA ASP A 296 -33.58 -8.91 25.70
C ASP A 296 -33.09 -10.06 24.82
N LYS A 297 -32.86 -9.79 23.53
CA LYS A 297 -32.44 -10.75 22.51
C LYS A 297 -31.15 -10.30 21.86
N GLY A 298 -30.56 -11.17 21.10
CA GLY A 298 -29.44 -10.89 20.24
C GLY A 298 -29.67 -11.44 18.85
N ARG A 299 -28.79 -11.07 17.95
CA ARG A 299 -28.79 -11.50 16.56
C ARG A 299 -27.41 -11.80 16.07
N ILE A 300 -27.27 -12.83 15.24
CA ILE A 300 -26.04 -13.11 14.48
C ILE A 300 -26.43 -13.16 13.02
N VAL A 301 -25.77 -12.32 12.21
CA VAL A 301 -25.99 -12.29 10.75
C VAL A 301 -24.72 -12.62 10.02
N LYS A 302 -24.87 -13.29 8.87
CA LYS A 302 -23.81 -13.51 7.89
C LYS A 302 -24.30 -13.06 6.52
N LEU A 303 -23.51 -12.18 5.87
CA LEU A 303 -23.85 -11.63 4.56
C LEU A 303 -22.74 -11.94 3.56
N ARG A 304 -23.10 -11.97 2.29
CA ARG A 304 -22.16 -11.85 1.17
C ARG A 304 -21.64 -10.41 1.04
N PRO A 305 -20.57 -10.17 0.27
CA PRO A 305 -20.06 -8.82 0.03
C PRO A 305 -21.07 -7.84 -0.57
N ASP A 306 -22.06 -8.34 -1.29
CA ASP A 306 -23.17 -7.57 -1.90
C ASP A 306 -24.34 -7.30 -0.93
N GLY A 307 -24.23 -7.75 0.29
CA GLY A 307 -25.28 -7.67 1.31
C GLY A 307 -26.32 -8.78 1.27
N THR A 308 -26.24 -9.75 0.35
CA THR A 308 -27.14 -10.91 0.35
C THR A 308 -26.98 -11.71 1.63
N GLU A 309 -28.06 -11.95 2.32
CA GLU A 309 -28.09 -12.68 3.58
C GLU A 309 -27.83 -14.17 3.36
N LEU A 310 -26.82 -14.71 4.05
CA LEU A 310 -26.52 -16.14 4.08
C LEU A 310 -27.22 -16.83 5.27
N PHE A 311 -27.23 -16.19 6.41
CA PHE A 311 -28.08 -16.56 7.54
C PHE A 311 -28.34 -15.36 8.46
N ASN A 312 -29.40 -15.45 9.22
CA ASN A 312 -29.87 -14.50 10.22
C ASN A 312 -30.47 -15.29 11.40
N LYS A 313 -29.78 -15.29 12.54
CA LYS A 313 -30.13 -16.08 13.71
C LYS A 313 -30.43 -15.17 14.89
N GLU A 314 -31.63 -15.31 15.41
CA GLU A 314 -32.00 -14.71 16.68
C GLU A 314 -31.51 -15.59 17.85
N VAL A 315 -31.07 -14.94 18.93
CA VAL A 315 -30.52 -15.53 20.14
C VAL A 315 -31.28 -14.96 21.34
N ASP A 316 -31.53 -15.78 22.34
CA ASP A 316 -32.30 -15.46 23.56
C ASP A 316 -31.48 -14.61 24.58
N ALA A 317 -30.49 -13.86 24.15
CA ALA A 317 -29.70 -12.97 24.98
C ALA A 317 -29.01 -11.89 24.11
N ALA A 318 -28.79 -10.71 24.66
CA ALA A 318 -28.00 -9.69 24.01
C ALA A 318 -26.56 -10.18 23.71
N LEU A 319 -25.99 -9.82 22.54
CA LEU A 319 -24.65 -10.21 22.13
C LEU A 319 -23.74 -8.98 22.03
N PHE A 320 -22.56 -9.05 22.67
CA PHE A 320 -21.63 -7.93 22.79
C PHE A 320 -20.32 -8.14 22.02
N ALA A 321 -19.92 -9.39 21.83
CA ALA A 321 -18.68 -9.72 21.12
C ALA A 321 -18.90 -10.88 20.14
N LEU A 322 -18.14 -10.85 19.04
CA LEU A 322 -18.15 -11.86 18.00
C LEU A 322 -16.73 -12.06 17.46
N GLU A 323 -16.36 -13.32 17.29
CA GLU A 323 -15.14 -13.71 16.56
C GLU A 323 -15.46 -14.80 15.54
N VAL A 324 -14.64 -14.89 14.52
CA VAL A 324 -14.72 -15.89 13.47
C VAL A 324 -13.47 -16.73 13.47
N GLY A 325 -13.63 -18.02 13.73
CA GLY A 325 -12.51 -18.99 13.70
C GLY A 325 -12.04 -19.29 12.27
N LYS A 326 -10.83 -19.87 12.14
CA LYS A 326 -10.17 -20.17 10.87
C LYS A 326 -11.03 -21.00 9.89
N ASN A 327 -11.96 -21.81 10.40
CA ASN A 327 -12.86 -22.64 9.58
C ASN A 327 -14.21 -21.97 9.28
N GLY A 328 -14.32 -20.63 9.46
CA GLY A 328 -15.55 -19.87 9.25
C GLY A 328 -16.64 -20.13 10.31
N LYS A 329 -16.33 -20.81 11.40
CA LYS A 329 -17.21 -20.95 12.56
C LYS A 329 -17.31 -19.60 13.27
N VAL A 330 -18.51 -19.27 13.70
CA VAL A 330 -18.79 -18.00 14.38
C VAL A 330 -19.01 -18.27 15.87
N VAL A 331 -18.32 -17.51 16.70
CA VAL A 331 -18.57 -17.50 18.15
C VAL A 331 -19.04 -16.10 18.53
N ALA A 332 -20.17 -16.03 19.20
CA ALA A 332 -20.69 -14.79 19.76
C ALA A 332 -20.96 -14.97 21.26
N THR A 333 -20.68 -13.92 22.02
CA THR A 333 -20.87 -13.92 23.47
C THR A 333 -21.61 -12.67 23.94
N GLY A 334 -22.27 -12.80 25.05
CA GLY A 334 -23.05 -11.72 25.63
C GLY A 334 -23.75 -12.17 26.91
N GLY A 335 -25.02 -11.89 27.00
CA GLY A 335 -25.85 -12.41 28.13
C GLY A 335 -27.10 -11.61 28.41
N ASN A 336 -27.85 -12.08 29.38
CA ASN A 336 -29.02 -11.40 29.89
C ASN A 336 -28.60 -10.49 31.06
N ILE A 337 -28.68 -9.18 30.82
CA ILE A 337 -28.24 -8.18 31.79
C ILE A 337 -29.07 -8.20 33.06
N SER A 338 -30.41 -8.34 32.95
CA SER A 338 -31.31 -8.35 34.07
C SER A 338 -31.18 -9.61 34.95
N GLY A 339 -30.81 -10.75 34.35
CA GLY A 339 -30.56 -12.02 35.04
C GLY A 339 -29.09 -12.30 35.36
N ASN A 340 -28.19 -11.42 35.02
CA ASN A 340 -26.72 -11.56 35.14
C ASN A 340 -26.21 -12.94 34.67
N THR A 341 -26.72 -13.41 33.53
CA THR A 341 -26.36 -14.70 32.96
C THR A 341 -25.65 -14.51 31.64
N GLY A 342 -24.41 -15.02 31.54
CA GLY A 342 -23.63 -15.00 30.30
C GLY A 342 -24.18 -16.00 29.28
N LYS A 343 -24.00 -15.66 28.02
CA LYS A 343 -24.41 -16.45 26.85
C LYS A 343 -23.24 -16.69 25.92
N ILE A 344 -23.11 -17.94 25.46
CA ILE A 344 -22.16 -18.33 24.42
C ILE A 344 -22.96 -19.05 23.32
N VAL A 345 -22.77 -18.58 22.10
CA VAL A 345 -23.35 -19.19 20.91
C VAL A 345 -22.23 -19.49 19.92
N LYS A 346 -22.17 -20.71 19.40
CA LYS A 346 -21.28 -21.09 18.31
C LYS A 346 -22.07 -21.63 17.14
N LEU A 347 -21.81 -21.08 15.96
CA LEU A 347 -22.44 -21.49 14.71
C LEU A 347 -21.40 -22.08 13.76
N LEU A 348 -21.81 -23.07 12.99
CA LEU A 348 -21.06 -23.53 11.82
C LEU A 348 -21.15 -22.49 10.69
N PRO A 349 -20.33 -22.62 9.63
CA PRO A 349 -20.33 -21.67 8.51
C PRO A 349 -21.68 -21.51 7.79
N ASP A 350 -22.56 -22.51 7.88
CA ASP A 350 -23.91 -22.51 7.31
C ASP A 350 -24.96 -21.89 8.24
N GLY A 351 -24.58 -21.49 9.46
CA GLY A 351 -25.49 -20.98 10.49
C GLY A 351 -26.11 -22.04 11.39
N THR A 352 -25.73 -23.32 11.26
CA THR A 352 -26.17 -24.38 12.19
C THR A 352 -25.56 -24.13 13.57
N GLN A 353 -26.40 -24.08 14.60
CA GLN A 353 -25.97 -23.84 15.98
C GLN A 353 -25.44 -25.12 16.61
N VAL A 354 -24.18 -25.09 17.07
CA VAL A 354 -23.53 -26.24 17.72
C VAL A 354 -23.29 -26.03 19.21
N VAL A 355 -23.20 -24.78 19.66
CA VAL A 355 -23.12 -24.42 21.07
C VAL A 355 -24.14 -23.35 21.36
N ASN A 356 -24.89 -23.52 22.43
CA ASN A 356 -25.81 -22.54 23.02
C ASN A 356 -25.86 -22.77 24.54
N LYS A 357 -24.98 -22.07 25.25
CA LYS A 357 -24.80 -22.29 26.69
C LYS A 357 -24.99 -21.01 27.48
N ASN A 358 -25.54 -21.16 28.65
CA ASN A 358 -25.58 -20.12 29.67
C ASN A 358 -24.45 -20.37 30.66
N VAL A 359 -23.60 -19.38 30.94
CA VAL A 359 -22.46 -19.51 31.81
C VAL A 359 -22.35 -18.27 32.69
N GLY A 360 -22.37 -18.44 33.97
CA GLY A 360 -22.05 -17.42 34.96
C GLY A 360 -22.58 -16.01 34.69
N SER A 361 -21.72 -15.02 34.64
CA SER A 361 -22.04 -13.60 34.45
C SER A 361 -22.04 -13.18 33.00
N VAL A 362 -22.67 -12.04 32.67
CA VAL A 362 -22.71 -11.43 31.32
C VAL A 362 -21.29 -11.18 30.77
N PHE A 363 -21.03 -11.61 29.54
CA PHE A 363 -19.73 -11.42 28.88
C PHE A 363 -19.69 -10.12 28.08
N GLN A 364 -18.58 -9.39 28.14
CA GLN A 364 -18.39 -8.14 27.43
C GLN A 364 -17.37 -8.24 26.29
N HIS A 365 -16.30 -8.99 26.47
CA HIS A 365 -15.26 -9.18 25.48
C HIS A 365 -14.98 -10.66 25.26
N LEU A 366 -14.61 -10.99 24.02
CA LEU A 366 -14.24 -12.33 23.57
C LEU A 366 -12.92 -12.27 22.81
N LEU A 367 -12.07 -13.23 23.07
CA LEU A 367 -10.93 -13.58 22.23
C LEU A 367 -11.05 -15.06 21.89
N LEU A 368 -10.72 -15.43 20.66
CA LEU A 368 -10.49 -16.81 20.26
C LEU A 368 -9.01 -17.07 20.17
N THR A 369 -8.59 -18.20 20.71
CA THR A 369 -7.26 -18.73 20.43
C THR A 369 -7.23 -19.38 19.03
N GLU A 370 -6.06 -19.74 18.55
CA GLU A 370 -5.91 -20.46 17.28
C GLU A 370 -6.62 -21.82 17.25
N ASP A 371 -6.82 -22.44 18.42
CA ASP A 371 -7.51 -23.71 18.58
C ASP A 371 -9.01 -23.56 18.87
N ASP A 372 -9.60 -22.40 18.57
CA ASP A 372 -11.00 -22.05 18.81
C ASP A 372 -11.39 -22.04 20.31
N GLU A 373 -10.44 -22.00 21.25
CA GLU A 373 -10.76 -21.80 22.66
C GLU A 373 -11.21 -20.37 22.90
N MET A 374 -12.12 -20.19 23.82
CA MET A 374 -12.75 -18.89 24.10
C MET A 374 -12.21 -18.30 25.40
N CYS A 375 -11.64 -17.11 25.32
CA CYS A 375 -11.30 -16.29 26.48
C CYS A 375 -12.29 -15.14 26.57
N VAL A 376 -13.04 -15.07 27.65
CA VAL A 376 -14.07 -14.05 27.87
C VAL A 376 -13.87 -13.32 29.19
N VAL A 377 -14.18 -12.05 29.21
CA VAL A 377 -14.28 -11.26 30.44
C VAL A 377 -15.72 -10.87 30.71
N THR A 378 -16.09 -10.83 31.97
CA THR A 378 -17.43 -10.48 32.40
C THR A 378 -17.63 -8.97 32.44
N LYS A 379 -18.88 -8.55 32.27
CA LYS A 379 -19.30 -7.16 32.34
C LYS A 379 -19.15 -6.62 33.76
N ASP A 380 -19.42 -7.44 34.74
CA ASP A 380 -19.42 -7.07 36.15
C ASP A 380 -18.28 -7.78 36.89
N GLY A 381 -17.47 -6.99 37.58
CA GLY A 381 -16.32 -7.51 38.31
C GLY A 381 -15.12 -7.87 37.41
N TYR A 382 -14.00 -8.18 38.04
CA TYR A 382 -12.77 -8.60 37.37
C TYR A 382 -12.75 -10.11 37.20
N ARG A 383 -13.57 -10.67 36.35
CA ARG A 383 -13.64 -12.12 36.14
C ARG A 383 -13.25 -12.48 34.71
N LEU A 384 -12.29 -13.38 34.61
CA LEU A 384 -11.87 -13.98 33.35
C LEU A 384 -12.24 -15.46 33.33
N ILE A 385 -12.80 -15.89 32.22
CA ILE A 385 -13.23 -17.27 32.00
C ILE A 385 -12.58 -17.76 30.72
N LYS A 386 -12.02 -18.96 30.74
CA LYS A 386 -11.53 -19.68 29.56
C LYS A 386 -12.37 -20.93 29.34
N LEU A 387 -12.74 -21.18 28.10
CA LEU A 387 -13.63 -22.28 27.71
C LEU A 387 -13.02 -23.05 26.56
N THR A 388 -13.32 -24.34 26.50
CA THR A 388 -13.00 -25.18 25.35
C THR A 388 -13.74 -24.73 24.10
N PRO A 389 -13.36 -25.21 22.91
CA PRO A 389 -14.11 -24.98 21.66
C PRO A 389 -15.59 -25.40 21.75
N ASP A 390 -15.95 -26.31 22.64
CA ASP A 390 -17.33 -26.77 22.85
C ASP A 390 -18.08 -26.06 23.98
N GLY A 391 -17.43 -25.02 24.54
CA GLY A 391 -17.99 -24.17 25.59
C GLY A 391 -17.99 -24.81 26.99
N GLU A 392 -17.15 -25.84 27.23
CA GLU A 392 -16.89 -26.34 28.57
C GLU A 392 -15.87 -25.45 29.29
N MET A 393 -16.07 -25.29 30.59
CA MET A 393 -15.24 -24.41 31.40
C MET A 393 -13.88 -25.06 31.66
N MET A 394 -12.82 -24.39 31.20
CA MET A 394 -11.44 -24.76 31.49
C MET A 394 -10.92 -24.01 32.72
N PHE A 395 -11.33 -22.76 32.85
CA PHE A 395 -10.75 -21.85 33.83
C PHE A 395 -11.77 -20.74 34.15
N ASP A 396 -11.87 -20.39 35.44
CA ASP A 396 -12.76 -19.34 35.94
C ASP A 396 -12.10 -18.67 37.12
N LYS A 397 -11.71 -17.42 36.97
CA LYS A 397 -10.97 -16.71 38.00
C LYS A 397 -11.49 -15.32 38.24
N GLN A 398 -11.82 -15.05 39.50
CA GLN A 398 -12.08 -13.71 40.01
C GLN A 398 -10.72 -13.02 40.28
N LEU A 399 -10.44 -11.92 39.58
CA LEU A 399 -9.15 -11.24 39.59
C LEU A 399 -9.13 -9.96 40.42
N GLY A 400 -10.24 -9.61 41.03
CA GLY A 400 -10.41 -8.46 41.93
C GLY A 400 -11.64 -8.62 42.81
N LYS A 401 -11.94 -7.62 43.62
CA LYS A 401 -13.19 -7.61 44.38
C LYS A 401 -14.38 -7.55 43.44
N TYR A 402 -15.41 -8.29 43.75
CA TYR A 402 -16.68 -8.14 43.02
C TYR A 402 -17.30 -6.78 43.38
N ASP A 403 -17.47 -5.97 42.35
CA ASP A 403 -18.20 -4.72 42.40
C ASP A 403 -18.96 -4.57 41.07
N ALA A 404 -20.28 -4.42 41.13
CA ALA A 404 -21.13 -4.24 39.97
C ALA A 404 -20.77 -3.02 39.10
N LYS A 405 -19.95 -2.10 39.61
CA LYS A 405 -19.48 -0.91 38.92
C LYS A 405 -18.06 -1.06 38.37
N THR A 406 -17.45 -2.21 38.51
CA THR A 406 -16.11 -2.51 38.07
C THR A 406 -16.18 -3.33 36.79
N THR A 407 -15.50 -2.87 35.74
CA THR A 407 -15.48 -3.54 34.45
C THR A 407 -14.06 -3.71 33.91
N LEU A 408 -13.82 -4.82 33.21
CA LEU A 408 -12.67 -4.99 32.34
C LEU A 408 -13.05 -4.45 30.94
N ALA A 409 -12.61 -3.24 30.63
CA ALA A 409 -13.01 -2.51 29.43
C ALA A 409 -12.19 -2.87 28.19
N SER A 410 -11.08 -3.57 28.35
CA SER A 410 -10.21 -3.98 27.25
C SER A 410 -9.60 -5.35 27.53
N LEU A 411 -9.54 -6.18 26.51
CA LEU A 411 -8.98 -7.54 26.53
C LEU A 411 -8.12 -7.72 25.29
N LEU A 412 -6.88 -8.16 25.45
CA LEU A 412 -5.95 -8.45 24.38
C LEU A 412 -5.25 -9.78 24.62
N MET A 413 -4.78 -10.40 23.55
CA MET A 413 -3.81 -11.49 23.59
C MET A 413 -2.48 -10.98 23.07
N SER A 414 -1.40 -11.26 23.80
CA SER A 414 -0.06 -10.94 23.32
C SER A 414 0.37 -11.91 22.23
N PRO A 415 1.37 -11.58 21.41
CA PRO A 415 1.95 -12.50 20.44
C PRO A 415 2.44 -13.82 21.06
N SER A 416 2.76 -13.82 22.36
CA SER A 416 3.15 -15.00 23.13
C SER A 416 1.98 -15.76 23.77
N GLY A 417 0.72 -15.42 23.42
CA GLY A 417 -0.48 -16.11 23.90
C GLY A 417 -0.92 -15.72 25.30
N GLU A 418 -0.34 -14.70 25.90
CA GLU A 418 -0.72 -14.21 27.22
C GLU A 418 -2.00 -13.34 27.13
N ILE A 419 -2.87 -13.47 28.10
CA ILE A 419 -4.11 -12.71 28.15
C ILE A 419 -3.89 -11.48 29.02
N ILE A 420 -4.19 -10.30 28.47
CA ILE A 420 -4.04 -9.04 29.16
C ILE A 420 -5.39 -8.37 29.18
N ALA A 421 -5.82 -8.01 30.36
CA ALA A 421 -7.07 -7.30 30.58
C ALA A 421 -6.82 -6.01 31.37
N ALA A 422 -7.54 -4.96 31.04
CA ALA A 422 -7.51 -3.73 31.80
C ALA A 422 -8.90 -3.13 31.97
N GLY A 423 -9.07 -2.43 33.06
CA GLY A 423 -10.33 -1.78 33.40
C GLY A 423 -10.21 -0.93 34.65
N GLY A 424 -11.30 -0.82 35.37
CA GLY A 424 -11.34 -0.06 36.61
C GLY A 424 -12.73 -0.02 37.19
N GLY A 425 -12.84 0.58 38.35
CA GLY A 425 -14.12 0.72 39.06
C GLY A 425 -14.08 1.74 40.15
N GLU A 426 -15.19 1.87 40.85
CA GLU A 426 -15.37 2.90 41.88
C GLU A 426 -14.47 2.68 43.11
N GLU A 427 -14.21 1.42 43.49
CA GLU A 427 -13.44 1.12 44.68
C GLU A 427 -11.97 0.82 44.40
N ASP A 428 -11.67 0.02 43.38
CA ASP A 428 -10.31 -0.48 43.09
C ASP A 428 -9.50 0.40 42.15
N GLY A 429 -10.13 1.41 41.51
CA GLY A 429 -9.46 2.27 40.52
C GLY A 429 -9.00 1.50 39.27
N ASN A 430 -8.02 2.06 38.60
CA ASN A 430 -7.45 1.44 37.38
C ASN A 430 -6.69 0.15 37.66
N ARG A 431 -6.94 -0.88 36.88
CA ARG A 431 -6.30 -2.19 37.04
C ARG A 431 -5.83 -2.76 35.70
N ILE A 432 -4.65 -3.33 35.70
CA ILE A 432 -4.07 -4.10 34.60
C ILE A 432 -3.74 -5.48 35.12
N ILE A 433 -4.20 -6.49 34.39
CA ILE A 433 -4.04 -7.89 34.75
C ILE A 433 -3.42 -8.60 33.56
N LYS A 434 -2.37 -9.37 33.82
CA LYS A 434 -1.76 -10.25 32.84
C LYS A 434 -1.75 -11.66 33.38
N ILE A 435 -2.28 -12.57 32.59
CA ILE A 435 -2.35 -13.99 32.90
C ILE A 435 -1.58 -14.72 31.83
N SER A 436 -0.73 -15.60 32.26
CA SER A 436 0.01 -16.48 31.37
C SER A 436 0.08 -17.85 31.99
N HIS A 437 0.23 -18.84 31.15
CA HIS A 437 0.21 -20.22 31.59
C HIS A 437 0.79 -21.13 30.53
N GLY A 438 1.84 -21.85 30.94
CA GLY A 438 2.42 -22.91 30.15
C GLY A 438 3.43 -22.43 29.10
N VAL A 439 3.40 -23.07 27.96
CA VAL A 439 4.40 -22.88 26.89
C VAL A 439 3.81 -22.04 25.76
N SER A 440 4.59 -21.10 25.28
CA SER A 440 4.27 -20.30 24.09
C SER A 440 5.49 -20.19 23.19
N ILE A 441 5.23 -20.03 21.89
CA ILE A 441 6.24 -19.69 20.89
C ILE A 441 5.85 -18.37 20.23
N ASN A 442 6.81 -17.47 20.00
CA ASN A 442 6.54 -16.17 19.41
C ASN A 442 6.40 -16.25 17.88
N ASP A 443 5.79 -15.21 17.31
CA ASP A 443 5.87 -14.94 15.88
C ASP A 443 7.09 -14.07 15.60
N ILE A 444 7.65 -14.21 14.40
CA ILE A 444 8.76 -13.38 13.94
C ILE A 444 8.61 -13.09 12.46
N ALA A 445 9.23 -12.00 12.04
CA ALA A 445 9.48 -11.73 10.64
C ALA A 445 10.99 -11.69 10.42
N VAL A 446 11.45 -12.34 9.37
CA VAL A 446 12.84 -12.39 8.97
C VAL A 446 12.96 -12.04 7.50
N SER A 447 14.08 -11.44 7.12
CA SER A 447 14.36 -11.24 5.69
C SER A 447 15.10 -12.47 5.17
N GLU A 448 14.78 -12.84 3.96
CA GLU A 448 15.56 -13.81 3.19
C GLU A 448 17.02 -13.34 3.11
N PRO A 449 18.01 -14.23 3.29
CA PRO A 449 19.40 -13.82 3.15
C PRO A 449 19.74 -13.51 1.69
N LEU A 450 20.67 -12.59 1.47
CA LEU A 450 21.11 -12.26 0.10
C LEU A 450 21.66 -13.48 -0.61
N ASN A 451 22.44 -14.28 0.10
CA ASN A 451 23.05 -15.52 -0.36
C ASN A 451 23.15 -16.55 0.78
N GLY A 452 23.00 -17.83 0.46
CA GLY A 452 23.20 -18.92 1.41
C GLY A 452 22.08 -19.08 2.43
N LEU A 453 22.43 -19.17 3.70
CA LEU A 453 21.51 -19.41 4.81
C LEU A 453 21.57 -18.29 5.85
N SER A 454 20.41 -17.96 6.40
CA SER A 454 20.28 -17.21 7.65
C SER A 454 19.42 -17.99 8.64
N ASN A 455 19.26 -17.51 9.87
CA ASN A 455 18.44 -18.19 10.86
C ASN A 455 17.25 -17.34 11.31
N ALA A 456 16.05 -17.90 11.19
CA ALA A 456 14.89 -17.45 11.91
C ALA A 456 15.00 -17.92 13.37
N THR A 457 15.14 -16.95 14.29
CA THR A 457 15.30 -17.25 15.72
C THR A 457 13.98 -17.06 16.45
N LEU A 458 13.27 -18.15 16.72
CA LEU A 458 12.06 -18.12 17.52
C LEU A 458 12.40 -18.34 19.00
N THR A 459 11.53 -17.82 19.85
CA THR A 459 11.65 -17.94 21.31
C THR A 459 10.51 -18.78 21.83
N ILE A 460 10.86 -19.90 22.45
CA ILE A 460 9.93 -20.71 23.26
C ILE A 460 10.00 -20.18 24.67
N THR A 461 8.86 -19.77 25.20
CA THR A 461 8.74 -19.16 26.51
C THR A 461 7.87 -20.02 27.40
N LEU A 462 8.38 -20.35 28.54
CA LEU A 462 7.63 -20.91 29.64
C LEU A 462 7.18 -19.78 30.56
N SER A 463 5.88 -19.65 30.72
CA SER A 463 5.31 -18.63 31.55
C SER A 463 4.42 -19.24 32.63
N GLY A 464 4.41 -18.59 33.78
CA GLY A 464 3.53 -18.98 34.87
C GLY A 464 4.08 -20.00 35.85
N PHE A 465 5.32 -20.37 35.73
CA PHE A 465 5.98 -21.23 36.74
C PHE A 465 6.29 -20.40 37.98
N LEU A 466 5.40 -20.46 38.94
CA LEU A 466 5.50 -19.60 40.13
C LEU A 466 6.22 -20.20 41.32
N ARG A 467 6.65 -21.45 41.29
CA ARG A 467 7.31 -22.05 42.45
C ARG A 467 8.39 -23.06 42.08
N SER A 468 9.59 -22.78 42.53
CA SER A 468 10.73 -23.74 42.56
C SER A 468 10.43 -25.05 43.30
N ASN A 469 9.35 -25.10 44.07
CA ASN A 469 9.05 -26.23 44.96
C ASN A 469 8.20 -27.34 44.31
N GLY A 470 7.84 -27.24 43.04
CA GLY A 470 6.94 -28.19 42.36
C GLY A 470 7.50 -28.87 41.11
N VAL A 471 8.45 -28.24 40.43
CA VAL A 471 9.03 -28.81 39.20
C VAL A 471 10.26 -29.64 39.55
N ARG A 472 10.09 -30.95 39.62
CA ARG A 472 11.19 -31.90 39.91
C ARG A 472 11.80 -32.54 38.67
N THR A 473 11.17 -32.38 37.51
CA THR A 473 11.60 -32.95 36.23
C THR A 473 11.82 -31.84 35.20
N PRO A 474 12.76 -32.03 34.26
CA PRO A 474 12.89 -31.08 33.15
C PRO A 474 11.59 -30.98 32.35
N VAL A 475 11.27 -29.76 31.91
CA VAL A 475 10.19 -29.52 30.95
C VAL A 475 10.78 -29.68 29.55
N ASN A 476 10.36 -30.70 28.85
CA ASN A 476 10.75 -30.95 27.47
C ASN A 476 9.68 -30.42 26.55
N VAL A 477 10.07 -29.57 25.60
CA VAL A 477 9.19 -28.96 24.62
C VAL A 477 9.59 -29.45 23.22
N HIS A 478 8.74 -30.28 22.62
CA HIS A 478 8.93 -30.76 21.27
C HIS A 478 8.36 -29.78 20.27
N TYR A 479 9.13 -29.46 19.24
CA TYR A 479 8.71 -28.53 18.20
C TYR A 479 9.02 -29.05 16.79
N LYS A 480 8.25 -28.58 15.80
CA LYS A 480 8.41 -28.95 14.39
C LYS A 480 7.96 -27.82 13.48
N THR A 481 8.68 -27.63 12.38
CA THR A 481 8.22 -26.75 11.29
C THR A 481 7.07 -27.38 10.51
N MET A 482 6.07 -26.59 10.21
CA MET A 482 4.87 -27.00 9.46
C MET A 482 4.63 -26.02 8.31
N PRO A 483 4.32 -26.52 7.10
CA PRO A 483 4.03 -25.63 5.98
C PRO A 483 2.74 -24.83 6.21
N HIS A 484 2.72 -23.60 5.77
CA HIS A 484 1.54 -22.76 5.76
C HIS A 484 0.83 -22.84 4.40
N LYS A 485 -0.51 -22.66 4.38
CA LYS A 485 -1.31 -22.78 3.14
C LYS A 485 -1.00 -21.74 2.05
N ALA A 486 -0.33 -20.65 2.41
CA ALA A 486 -0.06 -19.53 1.52
C ALA A 486 1.41 -19.17 1.57
N GLY A 487 2.32 -20.09 1.29
CA GLY A 487 3.58 -19.58 1.26
C GLY A 487 4.77 -20.49 1.31
N ALA A 488 5.71 -20.17 2.17
CA ALA A 488 7.05 -20.71 2.24
C ALA A 488 7.08 -22.24 2.13
N GLY A 489 7.73 -22.72 1.10
CA GLY A 489 7.93 -24.13 0.84
C GLY A 489 9.26 -24.63 1.38
N THR A 490 9.66 -25.82 0.96
CA THR A 490 10.99 -26.38 1.28
C THR A 490 12.13 -25.70 0.53
N ALA A 491 11.81 -24.82 -0.42
CA ALA A 491 12.79 -23.96 -1.09
C ALA A 491 13.30 -22.86 -0.14
N ASP A 492 12.43 -22.32 0.74
CA ASP A 492 12.65 -21.10 1.50
C ASP A 492 13.22 -21.33 2.88
N TYR A 493 13.02 -22.52 3.44
CA TYR A 493 13.56 -22.90 4.75
C TYR A 493 13.90 -24.38 4.86
N ASP A 494 14.72 -24.73 5.82
CA ASP A 494 14.98 -26.13 6.16
C ASP A 494 14.00 -26.63 7.21
N ALA A 495 13.27 -27.70 6.87
CA ALA A 495 12.38 -28.36 7.80
C ALA A 495 13.15 -28.82 9.05
N THR A 496 12.72 -28.33 10.21
CA THR A 496 13.40 -28.54 11.48
C THR A 496 12.45 -29.16 12.50
N GLU A 497 12.90 -30.15 13.20
CA GLU A 497 12.21 -30.81 14.31
C GLU A 497 13.19 -31.02 15.46
N GLY A 498 12.77 -30.81 16.70
CA GLY A 498 13.66 -30.98 17.85
C GLY A 498 12.96 -30.89 19.19
N THR A 499 13.75 -31.01 20.22
CA THR A 499 13.32 -30.88 21.61
C THR A 499 14.20 -29.88 22.33
N ILE A 500 13.57 -28.92 23.01
CA ILE A 500 14.28 -28.04 23.93
C ILE A 500 13.88 -28.37 25.37
N SER A 501 14.87 -28.51 26.26
CA SER A 501 14.65 -28.86 27.66
C SER A 501 14.92 -27.67 28.57
N PHE A 502 13.99 -27.38 29.47
CA PHE A 502 14.15 -26.43 30.57
C PHE A 502 14.37 -27.22 31.83
N VAL A 503 15.53 -27.03 32.45
CA VAL A 503 15.90 -27.80 33.66
C VAL A 503 15.44 -27.12 34.95
N PRO A 504 15.17 -27.88 36.03
CA PRO A 504 14.62 -27.33 37.27
C PRO A 504 15.39 -26.13 37.86
N SER A 505 16.69 -26.07 37.66
CA SER A 505 17.53 -24.99 38.16
C SER A 505 17.31 -23.66 37.46
N GLU A 506 16.65 -23.66 36.30
CA GLU A 506 16.31 -22.44 35.56
C GLU A 506 15.02 -21.80 36.06
N PHE A 507 14.23 -22.49 36.87
CA PHE A 507 12.95 -21.99 37.40
C PHE A 507 13.16 -21.19 38.68
N ALA A 508 13.30 -19.86 38.54
CA ALA A 508 13.26 -18.96 39.68
C ALA A 508 11.82 -18.44 39.92
N ALA A 509 11.49 -18.14 41.15
CA ALA A 509 10.17 -17.68 41.50
C ALA A 509 9.76 -16.39 40.69
N GLY A 510 8.70 -16.49 39.91
CA GLY A 510 8.18 -15.39 39.11
C GLY A 510 8.98 -15.07 37.84
N ALA A 511 9.96 -15.90 37.45
CA ALA A 511 10.71 -15.67 36.22
C ALA A 511 9.96 -16.19 34.99
N ILE A 512 10.04 -15.43 33.90
CA ILE A 512 9.75 -15.91 32.56
C ILE A 512 11.03 -16.56 32.04
N ILE A 513 10.94 -17.81 31.64
CA ILE A 513 12.10 -18.57 31.17
C ILE A 513 11.91 -18.77 29.66
N SER A 514 12.93 -18.43 28.91
CA SER A 514 12.86 -18.52 27.45
C SER A 514 14.12 -19.20 26.92
N LYS A 515 13.94 -20.00 25.87
CA LYS A 515 15.00 -20.53 25.05
C LYS A 515 14.70 -20.31 23.59
N THR A 516 15.74 -20.15 22.81
CA THR A 516 15.60 -19.91 21.36
C THR A 516 15.80 -21.20 20.57
N ILE A 517 15.09 -21.30 19.47
CA ILE A 517 15.29 -22.28 18.42
C ILE A 517 15.64 -21.53 17.13
N GLN A 518 16.41 -22.17 16.28
CA GLN A 518 16.84 -21.58 15.03
C GLN A 518 16.35 -22.44 13.86
N ILE A 519 15.72 -21.81 12.91
CA ILE A 519 15.25 -22.43 11.68
C ILE A 519 16.01 -21.80 10.52
N PRO A 520 16.79 -22.59 9.74
CA PRO A 520 17.53 -22.05 8.61
C PRO A 520 16.59 -21.56 7.51
N ILE A 521 16.78 -20.31 7.07
CA ILE A 521 16.10 -19.66 5.96
C ILE A 521 17.07 -19.64 4.78
N LYS A 522 16.62 -20.07 3.64
CA LYS A 522 17.39 -20.17 2.40
C LYS A 522 17.24 -18.91 1.57
N SER A 523 18.26 -18.66 0.76
CA SER A 523 18.22 -17.67 -0.31
C SER A 523 17.89 -18.36 -1.62
N ASP A 524 17.01 -17.79 -2.39
CA ASP A 524 16.80 -18.16 -3.79
C ASP A 524 16.89 -16.95 -4.72
N ASN A 525 16.39 -17.04 -5.94
CA ASN A 525 16.44 -15.97 -6.94
C ASN A 525 15.03 -15.58 -7.39
N LEU A 526 14.06 -15.70 -6.51
CA LEU A 526 12.67 -15.36 -6.75
C LEU A 526 12.31 -14.09 -6.00
N LEU A 527 11.44 -13.31 -6.56
CA LEU A 527 10.74 -12.22 -5.90
C LEU A 527 9.32 -12.72 -5.65
N GLU A 528 9.00 -13.13 -4.46
CA GLU A 528 7.74 -13.82 -4.14
C GLU A 528 6.81 -12.97 -3.27
N GLY A 529 7.37 -12.01 -2.55
CA GLY A 529 6.67 -11.20 -1.61
C GLY A 529 6.76 -11.78 -0.20
N LYS A 530 5.71 -11.61 0.54
CA LYS A 530 5.64 -12.06 1.92
C LYS A 530 5.12 -13.49 1.97
N GLU A 531 5.92 -14.36 2.50
CA GLU A 531 5.59 -15.75 2.71
C GLU A 531 5.62 -16.14 4.19
N ALA A 532 5.07 -17.27 4.55
CA ALA A 532 5.06 -17.72 5.92
C ALA A 532 5.06 -19.26 6.06
N PHE A 533 5.64 -19.72 7.15
CA PHE A 533 5.47 -21.09 7.66
C PHE A 533 5.23 -21.02 9.17
N HIS A 534 4.85 -22.15 9.76
CA HIS A 534 4.69 -22.26 11.22
C HIS A 534 5.76 -23.11 11.84
N VAL A 535 6.10 -22.77 13.09
CA VAL A 535 6.76 -23.71 14.01
C VAL A 535 5.74 -24.09 15.07
N GLU A 536 5.39 -25.34 15.14
CA GLU A 536 4.40 -25.86 16.06
C GLU A 536 5.07 -26.53 17.24
N VAL A 537 4.65 -26.19 18.45
CA VAL A 537 4.96 -26.92 19.68
C VAL A 537 3.99 -28.08 19.79
N LEU A 538 4.49 -29.30 19.67
CA LEU A 538 3.67 -30.50 19.60
C LEU A 538 3.30 -31.00 20.99
N ASP A 539 4.26 -30.91 21.94
CA ASP A 539 4.09 -31.38 23.30
C ASP A 539 5.05 -30.62 24.23
N ALA A 540 4.64 -30.42 25.45
CA ALA A 540 5.39 -29.68 26.48
C ALA A 540 5.23 -30.28 27.89
N SER A 541 5.44 -31.58 28.04
CA SER A 541 5.50 -32.27 29.36
C SER A 541 4.36 -31.88 30.31
N GLU A 542 3.12 -32.09 29.94
CA GLU A 542 1.92 -31.82 30.75
C GLU A 542 1.58 -30.32 30.93
N LEU A 543 2.34 -29.41 30.29
CA LEU A 543 2.05 -28.00 30.34
C LEU A 543 0.99 -27.63 29.27
N TYR A 544 0.25 -26.61 29.60
CA TYR A 544 -0.73 -26.05 28.68
C TYR A 544 0.00 -25.25 27.58
N LEU A 545 -0.37 -25.49 26.34
CA LEU A 545 0.14 -24.71 25.22
C LEU A 545 -0.68 -23.43 25.09
N THR A 546 -0.17 -22.32 25.59
CA THR A 546 -0.87 -21.03 25.50
C THR A 546 -0.83 -20.46 24.10
N LYS A 547 0.26 -20.71 23.39
CA LYS A 547 0.42 -20.47 21.97
C LYS A 547 1.29 -21.56 21.38
N ALA A 548 0.64 -22.54 20.78
CA ALA A 548 1.31 -23.73 20.24
C ALA A 548 2.02 -23.46 18.91
N LYS A 549 1.65 -22.40 18.19
CA LYS A 549 2.16 -22.09 16.85
C LYS A 549 2.82 -20.72 16.83
N GLY A 550 4.06 -20.68 16.36
CA GLY A 550 4.77 -19.47 16.02
C GLY A 550 4.80 -19.30 14.50
N GLU A 551 4.33 -18.18 14.01
CA GLU A 551 4.40 -17.83 12.60
C GLU A 551 5.78 -17.24 12.30
N VAL A 552 6.43 -17.74 11.28
CA VAL A 552 7.63 -17.16 10.69
C VAL A 552 7.24 -16.57 9.37
N THR A 553 7.26 -15.26 9.30
CA THR A 553 7.08 -14.52 8.06
C THR A 553 8.45 -14.34 7.41
N ILE A 554 8.61 -14.77 6.18
CA ILE A 554 9.78 -14.52 5.36
C ILE A 554 9.45 -13.31 4.46
N LEU A 555 10.32 -12.33 4.51
CA LEU A 555 10.26 -11.14 3.66
C LEU A 555 11.37 -11.26 2.64
N ASP A 556 11.05 -11.10 1.38
CA ASP A 556 12.05 -11.05 0.32
C ASP A 556 13.13 -10.01 0.61
N GLN A 557 14.30 -10.25 0.03
CA GLN A 557 15.30 -9.20 -0.10
C GLN A 557 14.74 -8.09 -0.99
N PRO A 558 15.04 -6.81 -0.66
CA PRO A 558 14.66 -5.71 -1.51
C PRO A 558 15.18 -5.90 -2.92
N ALA A 559 14.29 -6.07 -3.88
CA ALA A 559 14.62 -6.14 -5.28
C ALA A 559 14.96 -4.76 -5.84
N MET A 560 15.85 -4.71 -6.81
CA MET A 560 16.20 -3.51 -7.54
C MET A 560 15.78 -3.63 -8.98
N VAL A 561 15.24 -2.55 -9.55
CA VAL A 561 15.01 -2.44 -10.98
C VAL A 561 16.16 -1.70 -11.62
N LYS A 562 16.66 -2.21 -12.74
CA LYS A 562 17.69 -1.57 -13.55
C LYS A 562 17.35 -1.66 -15.03
N PHE A 563 17.74 -0.64 -15.79
CA PHE A 563 17.83 -0.80 -17.22
C PHE A 563 18.98 -1.73 -17.56
N ILE A 564 18.72 -2.72 -18.39
CA ILE A 564 19.70 -3.75 -18.81
C ILE A 564 20.12 -3.60 -20.27
N GLY A 565 19.67 -2.55 -20.93
CA GLY A 565 19.95 -2.25 -22.31
C GLY A 565 18.71 -1.93 -23.12
N GLY A 566 18.75 -2.25 -24.38
CA GLY A 566 17.71 -1.96 -25.34
C GLY A 566 18.26 -2.00 -26.76
N THR A 567 17.45 -1.62 -27.71
CA THR A 567 17.89 -1.46 -29.10
C THR A 567 17.61 -0.05 -29.58
N ASN A 568 18.55 0.46 -30.36
CA ASN A 568 18.38 1.72 -31.03
C ASN A 568 17.26 1.60 -32.08
N GLY A 569 16.54 2.70 -32.24
CA GLY A 569 15.60 2.86 -33.32
C GLY A 569 16.26 3.42 -34.57
N ALA A 570 15.52 3.40 -35.66
CA ALA A 570 15.88 4.06 -36.89
C ALA A 570 14.64 4.48 -37.66
N GLU A 571 14.73 5.62 -38.29
CA GLU A 571 13.72 6.01 -39.25
C GLU A 571 13.74 5.10 -40.50
N PRO A 572 12.62 4.92 -41.13
CA PRO A 572 11.30 5.50 -40.85
C PRO A 572 10.49 4.74 -39.79
N ALA A 573 10.86 3.54 -39.36
CA ALA A 573 9.93 2.70 -38.59
C ALA A 573 10.57 1.63 -37.71
N THR A 574 11.86 1.72 -37.39
CA THR A 574 12.45 0.81 -36.41
C THR A 574 12.32 1.41 -35.03
N ASP A 575 11.52 0.77 -34.19
CA ASP A 575 11.24 1.25 -32.85
C ASP A 575 12.47 1.24 -31.93
N VAL A 576 12.56 2.22 -31.05
CA VAL A 576 13.48 2.19 -29.92
C VAL A 576 12.96 1.26 -28.86
N VAL A 577 13.76 0.36 -28.34
CA VAL A 577 13.37 -0.54 -27.24
C VAL A 577 14.21 -0.25 -26.01
N PHE A 578 13.54 -0.14 -24.87
CA PHE A 578 14.15 -0.09 -23.55
C PHE A 578 13.85 -1.40 -22.82
N SER A 579 14.84 -1.98 -22.19
CA SER A 579 14.68 -3.19 -21.38
C SER A 579 15.11 -2.94 -19.95
N ALA A 580 14.28 -3.37 -19.02
CA ALA A 580 14.55 -3.31 -17.59
C ALA A 580 14.45 -4.71 -16.98
N GLY A 581 15.18 -4.94 -15.90
CA GLY A 581 15.20 -6.23 -15.21
C GLY A 581 15.19 -6.07 -13.69
N LEU A 582 14.80 -7.15 -13.02
CA LEU A 582 14.83 -7.29 -11.57
C LEU A 582 16.14 -7.94 -11.11
N PHE A 583 16.69 -7.44 -10.02
CA PHE A 583 17.96 -7.89 -9.46
C PHE A 583 17.97 -7.84 -7.94
N LYS A 584 18.72 -8.74 -7.32
CA LYS A 584 19.19 -8.58 -5.93
C LYS A 584 20.19 -7.43 -5.84
N ARG A 585 20.53 -7.03 -4.60
CA ARG A 585 21.53 -5.98 -4.36
C ARG A 585 22.92 -6.31 -4.89
N ASP A 586 23.26 -7.58 -5.03
CA ASP A 586 24.53 -8.05 -5.60
C ASP A 586 24.51 -8.17 -7.13
N ASN A 587 23.43 -7.75 -7.77
CA ASN A 587 23.16 -7.83 -9.20
C ASN A 587 22.79 -9.23 -9.72
N THR A 588 22.48 -10.19 -8.86
CA THR A 588 21.91 -11.47 -9.28
C THR A 588 20.50 -11.22 -9.86
N PRO A 589 20.18 -11.72 -11.05
CA PRO A 589 18.83 -11.60 -11.61
C PRO A 589 17.78 -12.28 -10.73
N LEU A 590 16.62 -11.65 -10.60
CA LEU A 590 15.44 -12.17 -9.90
C LEU A 590 14.32 -12.47 -10.87
N VAL A 591 13.59 -13.55 -10.63
CA VAL A 591 12.31 -13.84 -11.29
C VAL A 591 11.19 -13.24 -10.48
N ASN A 592 10.28 -12.53 -11.09
CA ASN A 592 9.04 -12.11 -10.42
C ASN A 592 8.14 -13.33 -10.21
N ALA A 593 8.21 -13.97 -9.06
CA ALA A 593 7.35 -15.10 -8.70
C ALA A 593 6.04 -14.67 -8.03
N THR A 594 5.82 -13.37 -7.82
CA THR A 594 4.54 -12.85 -7.34
C THR A 594 3.43 -13.08 -8.36
N SER A 595 2.19 -13.13 -7.91
CA SER A 595 1.03 -13.31 -8.79
C SER A 595 0.70 -12.09 -9.67
N LYS A 596 1.41 -10.96 -9.48
CA LYS A 596 1.14 -9.70 -10.16
C LYS A 596 2.41 -9.11 -10.78
N PRO A 597 2.27 -8.30 -11.85
CA PRO A 597 3.42 -7.67 -12.49
C PRO A 597 4.01 -6.56 -11.61
N VAL A 598 5.34 -6.41 -11.68
CA VAL A 598 6.04 -5.23 -11.18
C VAL A 598 5.91 -4.12 -12.22
N ARG A 599 5.15 -3.09 -11.91
CA ARG A 599 4.83 -1.98 -12.82
C ARG A 599 5.88 -0.89 -12.72
N LEU A 600 6.32 -0.43 -13.88
CA LEU A 600 7.32 0.63 -14.03
C LEU A 600 6.63 1.85 -14.66
N THR A 601 6.43 2.88 -13.86
CA THR A 601 5.95 4.17 -14.34
C THR A 601 7.14 4.99 -14.79
N TYR A 602 7.05 5.63 -15.94
CA TYR A 602 8.15 6.33 -16.57
C TYR A 602 7.71 7.66 -17.17
N LYS A 603 8.69 8.49 -17.45
CA LYS A 603 8.57 9.71 -18.25
C LYS A 603 9.75 9.80 -19.21
N PHE A 604 9.56 10.51 -20.31
CA PHE A 604 10.68 10.87 -21.18
C PHE A 604 11.50 11.98 -20.53
N GLY A 605 12.81 11.79 -20.53
CA GLY A 605 13.79 12.75 -20.05
C GLY A 605 14.27 13.70 -21.14
N ASN A 606 15.29 14.51 -20.82
CA ASN A 606 15.88 15.44 -21.76
C ASN A 606 16.83 14.69 -22.72
N GLY A 607 16.27 14.16 -23.80
CA GLY A 607 17.01 13.68 -24.96
C GLY A 607 17.09 14.74 -26.05
N THR A 608 17.78 14.45 -27.15
CA THR A 608 17.80 15.33 -28.35
C THR A 608 16.59 15.09 -29.25
N ALA A 609 16.07 13.85 -29.28
CA ALA A 609 14.85 13.49 -29.99
C ALA A 609 13.61 14.17 -29.40
N LEU A 610 12.77 14.73 -30.24
CA LEU A 610 11.61 15.53 -29.87
C LEU A 610 10.32 14.68 -29.79
N PRO A 611 9.64 14.65 -28.62
CA PRO A 611 8.37 13.95 -28.50
C PRO A 611 7.33 14.47 -29.48
N GLY A 612 6.76 13.56 -30.28
CA GLY A 612 5.72 13.91 -31.25
C GLY A 612 6.26 14.16 -32.65
N ALA A 613 7.50 14.62 -32.83
CA ALA A 613 8.21 14.68 -34.10
C ALA A 613 8.88 13.34 -34.38
N ASP A 614 9.87 12.98 -33.62
CA ASP A 614 10.76 11.82 -33.89
C ASP A 614 10.24 10.53 -33.28
N PHE A 615 9.41 10.60 -32.24
CA PHE A 615 8.80 9.42 -31.63
C PHE A 615 7.42 9.69 -30.99
N VAL A 616 6.70 8.60 -30.77
CA VAL A 616 5.39 8.64 -30.11
C VAL A 616 5.58 8.67 -28.60
N SER A 617 5.31 9.78 -27.93
CA SER A 617 5.42 9.93 -26.49
C SER A 617 4.21 9.40 -25.70
N SER A 618 3.05 9.23 -26.31
CA SER A 618 1.84 8.69 -25.69
C SER A 618 1.75 7.18 -25.85
N ILE A 619 2.50 6.43 -25.05
CA ILE A 619 2.52 4.97 -25.09
C ILE A 619 1.46 4.43 -24.13
N LYS A 620 0.55 3.60 -24.63
CA LYS A 620 -0.51 2.95 -23.83
C LYS A 620 -0.09 1.57 -23.30
N ALA A 621 0.99 0.99 -23.82
CA ALA A 621 1.45 -0.31 -23.38
C ALA A 621 2.02 -0.26 -21.97
N PRO A 622 1.68 -1.20 -21.09
CA PRO A 622 2.27 -1.25 -19.76
C PRO A 622 3.76 -1.59 -19.87
N PHE A 623 4.59 -0.86 -19.10
CA PHE A 623 5.97 -1.27 -18.87
C PHE A 623 6.00 -2.01 -17.55
N ALA A 624 6.02 -3.32 -17.59
CA ALA A 624 5.88 -4.15 -16.40
C ALA A 624 6.64 -5.46 -16.56
N ILE A 625 7.24 -5.94 -15.48
CA ILE A 625 7.88 -7.26 -15.40
C ILE A 625 6.83 -8.23 -14.89
N ASP A 626 6.30 -9.03 -15.80
CA ASP A 626 5.20 -9.94 -15.51
C ASP A 626 5.59 -11.07 -14.57
N SER A 627 4.59 -11.72 -13.99
CA SER A 627 4.77 -12.94 -13.20
C SER A 627 5.50 -14.00 -14.04
N GLY A 628 6.52 -14.63 -13.46
CA GLY A 628 7.39 -15.58 -14.13
C GLY A 628 8.51 -14.96 -14.99
N ALA A 629 8.56 -13.64 -15.10
CA ALA A 629 9.58 -12.95 -15.89
C ALA A 629 10.69 -12.36 -15.01
N THR A 630 11.86 -12.18 -15.61
CA THR A 630 13.00 -11.45 -15.01
C THR A 630 13.12 -10.05 -15.56
N THR A 631 12.53 -9.80 -16.72
CA THR A 631 12.72 -8.57 -17.50
C THR A 631 11.43 -8.09 -18.13
N ALA A 632 11.41 -6.82 -18.49
CA ALA A 632 10.38 -6.20 -19.31
C ALA A 632 11.02 -5.38 -20.41
N SER A 633 10.30 -5.20 -21.52
CA SER A 633 10.71 -4.33 -22.61
C SER A 633 9.60 -3.35 -22.96
N LEU A 634 9.99 -2.12 -23.25
CA LEU A 634 9.10 -1.06 -23.71
C LEU A 634 9.54 -0.62 -25.09
N SER A 635 8.66 -0.77 -26.09
CA SER A 635 8.88 -0.28 -27.44
C SER A 635 8.36 1.13 -27.58
N VAL A 636 9.20 2.05 -28.04
CA VAL A 636 8.89 3.45 -28.32
C VAL A 636 8.88 3.59 -29.82
N LYS A 637 7.70 3.83 -30.37
CA LYS A 637 7.51 3.93 -31.80
C LYS A 637 8.22 5.15 -32.36
N VAL A 638 9.14 4.92 -33.32
CA VAL A 638 9.80 5.98 -34.07
C VAL A 638 8.86 6.53 -35.15
N LYS A 639 8.98 7.79 -35.41
CA LYS A 639 8.30 8.52 -36.45
C LYS A 639 9.32 9.09 -37.42
N ASP A 640 8.92 9.20 -38.64
CA ASP A 640 9.61 9.89 -39.71
C ASP A 640 8.99 11.25 -39.92
N ASP A 641 9.76 12.32 -39.82
CA ASP A 641 9.26 13.68 -39.89
C ASP A 641 9.76 14.48 -41.11
N ASN A 642 10.43 13.82 -42.07
CA ASN A 642 11.02 14.42 -43.28
C ASN A 642 12.15 15.43 -43.02
N ARG A 643 12.84 15.29 -41.89
CA ARG A 643 14.07 15.99 -41.61
C ARG A 643 15.25 15.06 -41.79
N PHE A 644 16.38 15.60 -42.13
CA PHE A 644 17.65 14.89 -42.15
C PHE A 644 18.50 15.40 -41.01
N GLU A 645 18.69 14.57 -40.01
CA GLU A 645 19.22 14.95 -38.71
C GLU A 645 20.45 14.12 -38.30
N LEU A 646 21.06 14.47 -37.21
CA LEU A 646 22.04 13.61 -36.56
C LEU A 646 21.31 12.54 -35.75
N ALA A 647 22.01 11.43 -35.46
CA ALA A 647 21.46 10.45 -34.55
C ALA A 647 21.07 11.09 -33.22
N GLU A 648 19.81 10.92 -32.81
CA GLU A 648 19.21 11.59 -31.69
C GLU A 648 18.99 10.65 -30.51
N THR A 649 18.91 11.18 -29.31
CA THR A 649 18.72 10.40 -28.09
C THR A 649 17.30 10.48 -27.59
N VAL A 650 16.70 9.31 -27.35
CA VAL A 650 15.50 9.16 -26.54
C VAL A 650 15.92 8.74 -25.14
N VAL A 651 15.55 9.52 -24.13
CA VAL A 651 15.87 9.23 -22.72
C VAL A 651 14.60 8.81 -21.99
N LEU A 652 14.64 7.67 -21.34
CA LEU A 652 13.59 7.16 -20.50
C LEU A 652 14.03 7.24 -19.03
N VAL A 653 13.19 7.81 -18.16
CA VAL A 653 13.45 7.95 -16.72
C VAL A 653 12.30 7.30 -15.99
N LEU A 654 12.58 6.39 -15.05
CA LEU A 654 11.54 5.84 -14.19
C LEU A 654 11.10 6.92 -13.20
N SER A 655 9.81 6.98 -12.94
CA SER A 655 9.20 7.89 -11.96
C SER A 655 8.62 7.16 -10.76
N GLU A 656 8.21 5.90 -10.94
CA GLU A 656 7.68 5.06 -9.88
C GLU A 656 7.90 3.59 -10.22
N ILE A 657 8.16 2.77 -9.20
CA ILE A 657 8.18 1.32 -9.29
C ILE A 657 7.12 0.82 -8.31
N LYS A 658 6.11 0.13 -8.82
CA LYS A 658 5.03 -0.41 -8.01
C LYS A 658 4.99 -1.93 -8.13
N ALA A 659 5.22 -2.59 -7.00
CA ALA A 659 5.00 -4.03 -6.86
C ALA A 659 3.75 -4.26 -6.02
N ASP A 660 2.92 -5.20 -6.41
CA ASP A 660 1.79 -5.66 -5.62
C ASP A 660 2.26 -6.78 -4.66
N ASN A 661 1.47 -7.07 -3.62
CA ASN A 661 1.72 -8.13 -2.62
C ASN A 661 2.93 -7.92 -1.71
N GLU A 662 3.18 -6.68 -1.29
CA GLU A 662 4.24 -6.35 -0.33
C GLU A 662 5.67 -6.76 -0.77
N ALA A 663 5.86 -7.14 -2.04
CA ALA A 663 7.19 -7.35 -2.57
C ALA A 663 7.97 -6.04 -2.56
N ILE A 664 9.09 -6.00 -1.85
CA ILE A 664 9.87 -4.78 -1.67
C ILE A 664 10.74 -4.57 -2.90
N VAL A 665 10.26 -3.79 -3.84
CA VAL A 665 11.07 -3.32 -4.95
C VAL A 665 11.66 -1.98 -4.56
N GLY A 666 12.91 -2.00 -4.10
CA GLY A 666 13.62 -0.82 -3.65
C GLY A 666 14.72 -0.39 -4.61
N TYR A 667 15.05 0.88 -4.56
CA TYR A 667 16.25 1.44 -5.16
C TYR A 667 16.99 2.25 -4.10
N ASN A 668 18.33 2.20 -4.12
CA ASN A 668 19.17 2.90 -3.13
C ASN A 668 19.22 4.42 -3.35
N GLY A 669 18.10 5.04 -3.66
CA GLY A 669 18.03 6.47 -3.93
C GLY A 669 16.70 6.88 -4.56
N ASP A 670 16.71 8.00 -5.23
CA ASP A 670 15.57 8.50 -5.98
C ASP A 670 15.33 7.62 -7.21
N VAL A 671 14.11 7.10 -7.36
CA VAL A 671 13.66 6.35 -8.54
C VAL A 671 13.95 7.15 -9.82
N THR A 672 13.84 8.46 -9.78
CA THR A 672 14.12 9.35 -10.92
C THR A 672 15.57 9.34 -11.38
N SER A 673 16.49 8.74 -10.61
CA SER A 673 17.88 8.51 -11.04
C SER A 673 18.04 7.29 -11.96
N ILE A 674 17.02 6.43 -12.08
CA ILE A 674 17.04 5.26 -12.97
C ILE A 674 16.66 5.75 -14.37
N SER A 675 17.65 5.91 -15.22
CA SER A 675 17.44 6.36 -16.60
C SER A 675 18.24 5.52 -17.59
N ALA A 676 17.76 5.49 -18.81
CA ALA A 676 18.44 4.90 -19.95
C ALA A 676 18.26 5.77 -21.18
N SER A 677 19.23 5.73 -22.08
CA SER A 677 19.15 6.39 -23.36
C SER A 677 19.38 5.41 -24.50
N GLN A 678 18.64 5.59 -25.56
CA GLN A 678 18.79 4.89 -26.83
C GLN A 678 18.79 5.93 -27.96
N TYR A 679 19.27 5.55 -29.09
CA TYR A 679 19.38 6.44 -30.24
C TYR A 679 18.29 6.13 -31.28
N ILE A 680 17.83 7.19 -31.95
CA ILE A 680 17.14 7.08 -33.25
C ILE A 680 18.19 7.39 -34.29
N GLN A 681 18.44 6.48 -35.21
CA GLN A 681 19.34 6.68 -36.32
C GLN A 681 18.56 7.23 -37.50
N GLU A 682 19.17 8.18 -38.17
CA GLU A 682 18.66 8.74 -39.40
C GLU A 682 18.61 7.70 -40.52
N GLN A 683 17.59 7.77 -41.32
CA GLN A 683 17.49 6.97 -42.54
C GLN A 683 18.47 7.39 -43.60
N ALA A 684 18.77 6.48 -44.56
CA ALA A 684 19.63 6.81 -45.67
C ALA A 684 19.01 7.88 -46.59
N ALA A 685 19.81 8.84 -46.93
CA ALA A 685 19.43 9.93 -47.81
C ALA A 685 20.30 10.04 -49.06
N TYR A 686 19.72 10.54 -50.10
CA TYR A 686 20.41 10.84 -51.35
C TYR A 686 20.38 12.35 -51.66
N ILE A 687 21.44 12.81 -52.28
CA ILE A 687 21.44 14.06 -53.05
C ILE A 687 21.09 13.67 -54.48
N THR A 688 20.02 14.31 -55.01
CA THR A 688 19.59 14.22 -56.41
C THR A 688 19.84 15.54 -57.12
N LEU A 689 19.96 15.45 -58.43
CA LEU A 689 20.18 16.60 -59.31
C LEU A 689 19.08 16.65 -60.36
N VAL A 690 18.40 17.74 -60.44
CA VAL A 690 17.35 17.97 -61.45
C VAL A 690 17.64 19.20 -62.28
N LYS A 691 17.17 19.16 -63.50
CA LYS A 691 17.15 20.35 -64.36
C LYS A 691 16.03 21.25 -63.91
N LEU A 692 16.27 22.58 -63.77
CA LEU A 692 15.25 23.56 -63.50
C LEU A 692 14.72 24.20 -64.79
N THR A 693 15.66 24.71 -65.58
CA THR A 693 15.29 25.42 -66.82
C THR A 693 16.40 25.34 -67.83
N ASP A 694 16.00 25.55 -69.08
CA ASP A 694 16.94 25.97 -70.15
C ASP A 694 17.10 27.48 -70.08
N ALA A 695 18.09 28.03 -70.71
CA ALA A 695 18.36 29.46 -70.70
C ALA A 695 18.82 29.97 -72.06
N ASN A 696 18.62 31.24 -72.36
CA ASN A 696 19.10 31.92 -73.55
C ASN A 696 20.43 32.62 -73.26
N GLU A 697 21.33 32.63 -74.18
CA GLU A 697 22.63 33.26 -74.10
C GLU A 697 22.55 34.74 -73.70
N SER A 698 21.53 35.42 -74.07
CA SER A 698 21.27 36.83 -73.74
C SER A 698 20.91 37.07 -72.25
N ALA A 699 20.84 36.05 -71.43
CA ALA A 699 20.60 36.21 -70.00
C ALA A 699 21.66 37.07 -69.32
N THR A 700 21.26 38.21 -68.78
CA THR A 700 22.18 39.18 -68.22
C THR A 700 22.52 38.94 -66.75
N ALA A 701 21.89 37.95 -66.11
CA ALA A 701 22.15 37.50 -64.75
C ALA A 701 22.31 36.01 -64.72
N PRO A 702 23.05 35.46 -63.75
CA PRO A 702 23.19 34.01 -63.57
C PRO A 702 21.81 33.36 -63.42
N VAL A 703 21.62 32.26 -64.13
CA VAL A 703 20.39 31.45 -64.17
C VAL A 703 20.54 30.21 -63.35
N SER A 704 19.58 29.95 -62.48
CA SER A 704 19.52 28.69 -61.73
C SER A 704 19.07 27.58 -62.67
N MET A 705 20.02 26.92 -63.35
CA MET A 705 19.70 25.93 -64.37
C MET A 705 19.51 24.52 -63.78
N PHE A 706 20.13 24.23 -62.68
CA PHE A 706 20.05 22.95 -62.01
C PHE A 706 19.83 23.12 -60.50
N LYS A 707 19.24 22.10 -59.89
CA LYS A 707 18.95 22.09 -58.47
C LYS A 707 19.39 20.75 -57.89
N CYS A 708 20.13 20.85 -56.78
CA CYS A 708 20.44 19.72 -55.88
C CYS A 708 19.38 19.63 -54.80
N ILE A 709 18.84 18.44 -54.59
CA ILE A 709 17.71 18.21 -53.61
C ILE A 709 18.14 17.07 -52.70
N LEU A 710 17.93 17.27 -51.39
CA LEU A 710 18.09 16.24 -50.40
C LEU A 710 16.80 15.43 -50.31
N VAL A 711 16.88 14.13 -50.53
CA VAL A 711 15.73 13.23 -50.55
C VAL A 711 16.00 11.97 -49.73
N LYS A 712 14.97 11.32 -49.23
CA LYS A 712 15.05 9.98 -48.65
C LYS A 712 15.50 8.96 -49.72
N ALA A 713 16.39 8.08 -49.34
CA ALA A 713 16.85 7.03 -50.25
C ALA A 713 15.73 6.02 -50.57
N ALA A 714 14.76 5.86 -49.63
CA ALA A 714 13.71 4.85 -49.76
C ALA A 714 12.65 5.19 -50.80
N ASP A 715 12.16 6.43 -50.82
CA ASP A 715 10.97 6.82 -51.62
C ASP A 715 11.13 8.16 -52.36
N GLN A 716 12.30 8.77 -52.28
CA GLN A 716 12.62 10.07 -52.91
C GLN A 716 11.86 11.27 -52.33
N THR A 717 11.24 11.13 -51.13
CA THR A 717 10.61 12.24 -50.42
C THR A 717 11.64 13.29 -50.03
N VAL A 718 11.35 14.57 -50.28
CA VAL A 718 12.21 15.68 -49.95
C VAL A 718 12.38 15.83 -48.43
N GLN A 719 13.60 15.96 -47.97
CA GLN A 719 13.96 16.20 -46.58
C GLN A 719 14.63 17.56 -46.41
N THR A 720 14.46 18.13 -45.21
CA THR A 720 15.14 19.38 -44.82
C THR A 720 16.40 19.06 -44.05
N ASN A 721 17.52 19.70 -44.36
CA ASN A 721 18.77 19.50 -43.62
C ASN A 721 18.72 20.16 -42.23
N CYS A 722 18.59 19.34 -41.19
CA CYS A 722 18.55 19.73 -39.78
C CYS A 722 19.75 19.25 -38.97
N THR A 723 20.84 18.86 -39.62
CA THR A 723 22.05 18.33 -38.95
C THR A 723 22.81 19.35 -38.14
N GLY A 724 22.46 20.63 -38.19
CA GLY A 724 23.21 21.73 -37.61
C GLY A 724 24.49 22.06 -38.40
N SER A 725 24.75 21.39 -39.52
CA SER A 725 25.90 21.55 -40.37
C SER A 725 25.52 21.52 -41.85
N ASP A 726 26.26 22.25 -42.65
CA ASP A 726 26.03 22.31 -44.10
C ASP A 726 26.33 20.93 -44.75
N ILE A 727 25.43 20.51 -45.68
CA ILE A 727 25.75 19.45 -46.63
C ILE A 727 26.49 20.07 -47.80
N ASN A 728 27.75 19.74 -47.98
CA ASN A 728 28.53 20.18 -49.11
C ASN A 728 28.37 19.18 -50.26
N ILE A 729 27.95 19.67 -51.42
CA ILE A 729 27.61 18.89 -52.59
C ILE A 729 28.61 19.24 -53.69
N TYR A 730 29.39 18.28 -54.07
CA TYR A 730 30.40 18.42 -55.12
C TYR A 730 29.88 17.91 -56.43
N PHE A 731 30.10 18.66 -57.49
CA PHE A 731 29.65 18.34 -58.84
C PHE A 731 30.72 18.72 -59.86
N GLY A 732 30.45 18.38 -61.11
CA GLY A 732 31.31 18.79 -62.21
C GLY A 732 30.60 18.69 -63.54
N VAL A 733 31.19 19.31 -64.54
CA VAL A 733 30.71 19.22 -65.92
C VAL A 733 30.90 17.78 -66.41
N ASP A 734 29.85 17.19 -66.95
CA ASP A 734 29.82 15.84 -67.54
C ASP A 734 30.22 15.89 -69.03
N SER A 735 30.80 14.79 -69.50
CA SER A 735 31.25 14.66 -70.88
C SER A 735 30.13 14.76 -71.94
N ALA A 736 28.88 14.76 -71.50
CA ALA A 736 27.74 15.00 -72.37
C ALA A 736 27.50 16.48 -72.66
N SER A 737 28.20 17.40 -72.02
CA SER A 737 28.16 18.82 -72.36
C SER A 737 28.70 19.05 -73.77
N THR A 738 27.93 19.78 -74.55
CA THR A 738 28.41 20.29 -75.86
C THR A 738 28.86 21.75 -75.77
N ALA A 739 28.26 22.47 -74.80
CA ALA A 739 28.69 23.84 -74.45
C ALA A 739 30.10 23.81 -73.84
N ALA A 740 30.96 24.77 -74.18
CA ALA A 740 32.36 24.89 -73.72
C ALA A 740 32.44 25.78 -72.48
N TYR A 741 32.86 25.19 -71.38
CA TYR A 741 33.04 25.90 -70.11
C TYR A 741 34.08 27.05 -70.28
N GLY A 742 33.78 28.22 -69.85
CA GLY A 742 34.57 29.43 -69.99
C GLY A 742 34.46 30.15 -71.34
N LYS A 743 33.74 29.52 -72.32
CA LYS A 743 33.44 30.15 -73.61
C LYS A 743 31.92 30.46 -73.67
N ASP A 744 31.09 29.43 -73.47
CA ASP A 744 29.64 29.57 -73.61
C ASP A 744 28.95 29.80 -72.26
N TYR A 745 29.58 29.37 -71.19
CA TYR A 745 29.07 29.51 -69.85
C TYR A 745 30.13 29.41 -68.78
N VAL A 746 29.83 29.93 -67.58
CA VAL A 746 30.58 29.73 -66.35
C VAL A 746 29.67 29.34 -65.21
N ILE A 747 30.02 28.33 -64.43
CA ILE A 747 29.27 27.96 -63.22
C ILE A 747 29.70 28.89 -62.07
N MET A 748 28.75 29.64 -61.53
CA MET A 748 28.99 30.68 -60.53
C MET A 748 29.36 30.10 -59.16
N ASN A 749 28.92 28.89 -58.85
CA ASN A 749 29.17 28.22 -57.58
C ASN A 749 30.52 27.50 -57.51
N GLY A 750 31.32 27.50 -58.62
CA GLY A 750 32.51 26.70 -58.76
C GLY A 750 32.20 25.23 -58.93
N ASP A 751 32.73 24.35 -58.10
CA ASP A 751 32.48 22.89 -58.12
C ASP A 751 31.73 22.37 -56.91
N MET A 752 31.17 23.30 -56.05
CA MET A 752 30.49 22.95 -54.81
C MET A 752 29.31 23.89 -54.54
N VAL A 753 28.18 23.31 -54.16
CA VAL A 753 27.04 24.03 -53.54
C VAL A 753 26.74 23.42 -52.18
N LYS A 754 25.96 24.09 -51.38
CA LYS A 754 25.60 23.62 -50.04
C LYS A 754 24.14 23.77 -49.71
N ILE A 755 23.57 22.82 -48.95
CA ILE A 755 22.32 22.92 -48.28
C ILE A 755 22.60 23.19 -46.82
N THR A 756 22.18 24.35 -46.31
CA THR A 756 22.48 24.77 -44.91
C THR A 756 21.79 23.86 -43.92
N GLY A 757 22.43 23.70 -42.74
CA GLY A 757 21.97 22.74 -41.68
C GLY A 757 21.04 23.37 -40.64
N ASP A 758 20.44 24.49 -40.95
CA ASP A 758 19.58 25.27 -40.02
C ASP A 758 18.11 24.92 -40.07
N CYS A 759 17.74 23.78 -40.63
CA CYS A 759 16.37 23.32 -40.85
C CYS A 759 15.52 24.21 -41.76
N ALA A 760 16.15 25.04 -42.57
CA ALA A 760 15.44 25.93 -43.45
C ALA A 760 15.39 25.44 -44.90
N PHE A 761 16.32 24.65 -45.34
CA PHE A 761 16.50 24.29 -46.73
C PHE A 761 16.60 22.77 -46.95
N SER A 762 15.98 22.32 -48.04
CA SER A 762 16.04 20.96 -48.57
C SER A 762 16.76 20.88 -49.89
N GLU A 763 17.12 22.01 -50.45
CA GLU A 763 17.62 22.12 -51.82
C GLU A 763 18.53 23.31 -51.99
N THR A 764 19.33 23.31 -53.10
CA THR A 764 20.17 24.42 -53.44
C THR A 764 20.42 24.43 -54.94
N ASP A 765 20.52 25.64 -55.50
CA ASP A 765 20.64 25.81 -56.95
C ASP A 765 22.11 25.87 -57.40
N ILE A 766 22.36 25.33 -58.58
CA ILE A 766 23.57 25.55 -59.36
C ILE A 766 23.28 26.63 -60.36
N GLN A 767 23.97 27.76 -60.18
CA GLN A 767 23.78 28.94 -61.00
C GLN A 767 24.80 28.98 -62.13
N VAL A 768 24.35 29.25 -63.31
CA VAL A 768 25.17 29.32 -64.52
C VAL A 768 25.08 30.73 -65.10
N ALA A 769 26.20 31.40 -65.22
CA ALA A 769 26.27 32.66 -65.99
C ALA A 769 26.59 32.28 -67.44
N LEU A 770 25.80 32.77 -68.31
CA LEU A 770 25.91 32.57 -69.73
C LEU A 770 26.85 33.62 -70.36
N VAL A 771 27.57 33.24 -71.36
CA VAL A 771 28.46 34.12 -72.12
C VAL A 771 27.82 34.38 -73.45
N ASN A 772 27.23 35.54 -73.60
CA ASN A 772 26.68 35.97 -74.88
C ASN A 772 27.73 36.50 -75.75
N ASP A 773 27.93 35.89 -76.96
CA ASP A 773 28.81 36.44 -77.97
C ASP A 773 27.97 36.95 -79.18
N ARG A 774 28.42 36.96 -80.36
CA ARG A 774 27.68 37.35 -81.57
C ARG A 774 27.86 36.37 -82.68
N VAL A 775 28.14 35.18 -82.30
CA VAL A 775 28.43 34.11 -83.29
C VAL A 775 27.22 33.16 -83.25
N LYS A 776 26.47 33.09 -84.31
CA LYS A 776 25.39 32.13 -84.40
C LYS A 776 25.86 30.71 -84.26
N GLU A 777 25.43 30.07 -83.27
CA GLU A 777 25.76 28.71 -82.96
C GLU A 777 24.48 27.82 -82.94
N SER A 778 24.57 26.54 -82.75
CA SER A 778 23.44 25.66 -82.44
C SER A 778 23.28 25.56 -80.96
N ASP A 779 22.02 25.39 -80.50
CA ASP A 779 21.77 25.09 -79.10
C ASP A 779 22.80 24.14 -78.48
N ALA A 780 23.35 24.54 -77.35
CA ALA A 780 24.42 23.80 -76.70
C ALA A 780 23.92 23.20 -75.37
N LEU A 781 24.48 22.04 -75.06
CA LEU A 781 24.09 21.32 -73.83
C LEU A 781 25.06 21.58 -72.72
N VAL A 782 24.54 21.98 -71.56
CA VAL A 782 25.27 21.94 -70.30
C VAL A 782 24.83 20.72 -69.51
N ALA A 783 25.74 19.78 -69.32
CA ALA A 783 25.49 18.59 -68.52
C ALA A 783 26.29 18.65 -67.21
N VAL A 784 25.59 18.56 -66.08
CA VAL A 784 26.22 18.53 -64.78
C VAL A 784 25.97 17.17 -64.10
N LYS A 785 26.99 16.66 -63.42
CA LYS A 785 26.95 15.41 -62.71
C LYS A 785 27.46 15.59 -61.28
N LEU A 786 26.73 15.01 -60.31
CA LEU A 786 27.21 14.95 -58.93
C LEU A 786 28.45 14.06 -58.82
N ARG A 787 29.40 14.46 -57.97
CA ARG A 787 30.65 13.74 -57.68
C ARG A 787 30.68 13.18 -56.27
N ASP A 788 30.33 13.99 -55.29
CA ASP A 788 30.33 13.63 -53.90
C ASP A 788 29.38 14.52 -53.10
N ALA A 789 28.97 14.06 -51.92
CA ALA A 789 28.25 14.85 -50.93
C ALA A 789 28.75 14.50 -49.53
N THR A 790 29.08 15.53 -48.73
CA THR A 790 29.56 15.32 -47.37
C THR A 790 28.72 16.10 -46.35
N ALA A 791 28.43 15.45 -45.23
CA ALA A 791 27.66 15.99 -44.10
C ALA A 791 28.27 15.49 -42.78
N ALA A 792 27.90 16.10 -41.67
CA ALA A 792 28.32 15.69 -40.32
C ALA A 792 27.46 14.53 -39.79
N VAL A 793 27.16 13.53 -40.61
CA VAL A 793 26.35 12.34 -40.28
C VAL A 793 27.19 11.07 -40.30
N THR A 794 26.65 9.99 -39.79
CA THR A 794 27.32 8.68 -39.84
C THR A 794 27.67 8.31 -41.29
N ALA A 795 28.88 7.82 -41.48
CA ALA A 795 29.37 7.42 -42.79
C ALA A 795 28.40 6.43 -43.49
N GLY A 796 27.99 6.76 -44.70
CA GLY A 796 27.07 5.96 -45.51
C GLY A 796 25.61 6.31 -45.39
N VAL A 797 25.21 7.17 -44.48
CA VAL A 797 23.80 7.64 -44.37
C VAL A 797 23.49 8.62 -45.50
N LEU A 798 24.38 9.53 -45.84
CA LEU A 798 24.25 10.42 -47.00
C LEU A 798 25.09 9.92 -48.17
N LYS A 799 24.49 9.86 -49.36
CA LYS A 799 25.14 9.47 -50.62
C LYS A 799 24.60 10.30 -51.80
N ILE A 800 25.32 10.27 -52.89
CA ILE A 800 24.73 10.67 -54.16
C ILE A 800 23.78 9.59 -54.66
N SER A 801 22.67 9.95 -55.28
CA SER A 801 21.77 8.99 -55.92
C SER A 801 22.51 8.08 -56.87
N PRO A 802 22.38 6.75 -56.75
CA PRO A 802 23.01 5.82 -57.66
C PRO A 802 22.37 5.82 -59.07
N GLU A 803 21.17 6.38 -59.20
CA GLU A 803 20.44 6.42 -60.46
C GLU A 803 20.98 7.56 -61.36
N LEU A 804 21.48 7.21 -62.55
CA LEU A 804 22.04 8.18 -63.47
C LEU A 804 21.09 9.33 -63.79
N LYS A 805 19.81 9.10 -63.91
CA LYS A 805 18.80 10.14 -64.15
C LYS A 805 18.61 11.10 -62.95
N LEU A 806 19.07 10.76 -61.77
CA LEU A 806 18.94 11.54 -60.52
C LEU A 806 20.29 12.09 -60.03
N ASN A 807 21.41 11.74 -60.65
CA ASN A 807 22.70 12.28 -60.27
C ASN A 807 23.37 13.03 -61.41
N LYS A 808 22.69 13.14 -62.55
CA LYS A 808 23.12 13.91 -63.74
C LYS A 808 21.90 14.64 -64.32
N ALA A 809 22.09 15.89 -64.65
CA ALA A 809 21.08 16.69 -65.35
C ALA A 809 21.69 17.40 -66.55
N VAL A 810 20.86 17.65 -67.54
CA VAL A 810 21.25 18.32 -68.78
C VAL A 810 20.27 19.44 -69.05
N ALA A 811 20.76 20.63 -69.30
CA ALA A 811 20.00 21.82 -69.70
C ALA A 811 20.54 22.36 -71.03
N VAL A 812 19.72 23.10 -71.68
CA VAL A 812 20.01 23.69 -72.99
C VAL A 812 20.35 25.16 -72.84
N ILE A 813 21.39 25.62 -73.49
CA ILE A 813 21.63 27.05 -73.76
C ILE A 813 21.12 27.27 -75.21
N HIS A 814 20.19 28.15 -75.34
CA HIS A 814 19.65 28.55 -76.59
C HIS A 814 20.42 29.74 -77.15
N ASP A 815 20.96 29.62 -78.36
CA ASP A 815 21.55 30.72 -79.13
C ASP A 815 20.44 31.68 -79.54
N ASP A 816 20.65 32.95 -79.37
CA ASP A 816 19.74 34.03 -79.71
C ASP A 816 20.25 34.94 -80.83
N ASP A 817 21.43 34.63 -81.42
CA ASP A 817 21.98 35.35 -82.51
C ASP A 817 21.30 35.05 -83.87
N ASN A 818 20.93 36.07 -84.56
CA ASN A 818 20.33 35.98 -85.87
C ASN A 818 21.40 36.02 -86.99
N ASP A 819 21.13 35.30 -88.11
CA ASP A 819 21.91 35.49 -89.35
C ASP A 819 21.74 36.93 -89.86
N GLU A 820 22.51 37.88 -89.37
CA GLU A 820 22.62 39.16 -90.08
C GLU A 820 23.34 38.91 -91.37
N GLY A 821 22.47 38.74 -92.38
CA GLY A 821 22.99 38.70 -93.74
C GLY A 821 23.81 39.93 -94.05
N THR A 822 24.96 39.72 -94.45
CA THR A 822 25.93 40.65 -95.02
C THR A 822 25.27 41.49 -96.07
N VAL A 823 24.75 42.69 -95.79
CA VAL A 823 24.44 43.63 -96.79
C VAL A 823 25.70 44.31 -97.32
N LEU A 824 26.20 43.75 -98.31
CA LEU A 824 27.14 44.46 -99.12
C LEU A 824 26.48 45.61 -99.84
N THR A 825 26.64 46.83 -99.29
CA THR A 825 26.42 48.01 -100.12
C THR A 825 27.68 48.43 -100.79
N ALA A 826 27.67 48.16 -102.01
CA ALA A 826 28.62 48.72 -102.94
C ALA A 826 28.41 50.26 -103.11
N LYS A 827 29.26 51.09 -102.69
CA LYS A 827 29.84 52.18 -103.32
C LYS A 827 30.97 52.81 -102.46
#